data_8c50ff552c4a0020df1d8921f141279e
#
_entry.id   8c50ff552c4a0020df1d8921f141279e
#
_cell.length_a   1.000
_cell.length_b   1.000
_cell.length_c   1.000
_cell.angle_alpha   90.00
_cell.angle_beta   90.00
_cell.angle_gamma   90.00
#
_symmetry.space_group_name_H-M   'P 1'
#
loop_
_entity.id
_entity.type
_entity.pdbx_description
1 polymer ?
#
loop_
_entity_poly.entity_id
_entity_poly.type
_entity_poly.pdbx_seq_one_letter_code
_entity_poly.pdbx_strand_id
1 'polypeptide(L)'
;MAKKKTVAKNAAKKKATKRLSEVMKPSGMTLEEWQVALRQQAAISENFGIEPIDEELSPGEYWVRNPRTHWRYKVVYRGADSVWNYCSCLDFKTSQLGTCKHLEAVKNKISNSRKMRVHRDIPAYTSIYLSYRKGRTVRIRIGSECESEFKELASRYFDADGALLANGYEHFPTLLNEARLISDTFRCYDDALEFVLEVRESKTRAEIVNGLTDEVLDSLLSVSLFPYQKEGVRFAVRQGRTLIADEMGLGKTIQAIATTEVLRKHNLLGNVLVVCPTSLKYQWKSEIERFTKADVMVVEGDAAKRKALYANAATYKIVSYHTMANDAKFMGHIDADMVILDEVQRLKNWHTRIASAARRLKSKYMVALSGTPLENKLEELFSVMELVDQYCLGPYYQFRDQCIVTNDTGKVLGYRNLNTIGTQVKQKLIRRRKRDVEMQLPHRRDTNLLVPMTDQQMAIHEECASTVAQLIHKWNAHHFLSEKDRHRLLLNLNMMRMVCDSTFILDQHTRYDVKIGECLNIIDQMIQGGDEKVVVFSQWERMTRLLVQELEKRGIGHVYLHGGVPSPKRGAIVQSFQSDPDCRVFLSTDAGSTGLNLQSASLIVNLDLPWNPAVLEQRIGRIYRLGQQRNIQVINLVSKGTIEENMIGKLRFKQNMFEGVLDNGDDSIFISDDKFSTIANVVGSVIEEDADKEPATAVSSDDLEDNCDAIDMHDTPEASSPDNLEYEFEFEEHESEAQAEQSVKPDDEHHKTTPSTADDTPEQLVEKGISFLSGLAKTLQSPEATARLVDSIVKTDEATGQTSINIPVADKESVTQLVSLVSKLFSSLSK
;
A
#
# COMPACT_ATOMS: atom_id res chain seq x y z
N MET A 1 17.31 -7.02 78.05
CA MET A 1 16.78 -5.90 77.25
C MET A 1 17.59 -5.75 75.99
N ALA A 2 17.11 -6.33 74.88
CA ALA A 2 17.79 -6.31 73.62
C ALA A 2 17.16 -5.24 72.71
N LYS A 3 17.90 -4.21 72.36
CA LYS A 3 17.50 -3.21 71.39
C LYS A 3 17.58 -3.78 69.95
N LYS A 4 16.43 -4.01 69.32
CA LYS A 4 16.33 -4.30 67.91
C LYS A 4 16.70 -3.04 67.11
N LYS A 5 17.79 -3.06 66.36
CA LYS A 5 18.10 -2.07 65.33
C LYS A 5 17.24 -2.35 64.08
N THR A 6 16.32 -1.44 63.80
CA THR A 6 15.53 -1.42 62.60
C THR A 6 16.37 -0.81 61.45
N VAL A 7 16.83 -1.60 60.53
CA VAL A 7 17.51 -1.10 59.33
C VAL A 7 16.42 -0.64 58.34
N ALA A 8 16.27 0.67 58.23
CA ALA A 8 15.45 1.29 57.22
C ALA A 8 16.04 1.01 55.83
N LYS A 9 15.42 0.16 55.02
CA LYS A 9 15.72 0.00 53.61
C LYS A 9 15.18 1.24 52.86
N ASN A 10 16.06 2.17 52.55
CA ASN A 10 15.79 3.21 51.57
C ASN A 10 15.74 2.57 50.18
N ALA A 11 14.56 2.11 49.81
CA ALA A 11 14.24 1.81 48.42
C ALA A 11 14.09 3.13 47.69
N ALA A 12 15.15 3.58 47.04
CA ALA A 12 15.04 4.66 46.07
C ALA A 12 14.00 4.30 45.02
N LYS A 13 12.79 4.85 45.13
CA LYS A 13 11.80 4.81 44.05
C LYS A 13 12.47 5.42 42.84
N LYS A 14 12.87 4.57 41.82
CA LYS A 14 13.16 5.04 40.48
C LYS A 14 11.94 5.86 40.04
N LYS A 15 12.08 7.20 39.94
CA LYS A 15 11.08 8.05 39.30
C LYS A 15 10.84 7.43 37.91
N ALA A 16 9.64 6.96 37.68
CA ALA A 16 9.22 6.55 36.34
C ALA A 16 9.39 7.79 35.46
N THR A 17 10.39 7.79 34.62
CA THR A 17 10.59 8.84 33.60
C THR A 17 9.36 8.85 32.74
N LYS A 18 8.63 9.97 32.71
CA LYS A 18 7.42 10.15 31.90
C LYS A 18 7.79 9.82 30.44
N ARG A 19 7.07 8.87 29.83
CA ARG A 19 7.28 8.48 28.43
C ARG A 19 7.12 9.72 27.55
N LEU A 20 8.08 9.97 26.67
CA LEU A 20 8.00 11.07 25.70
C LEU A 20 6.94 10.74 24.65
N SER A 21 6.19 11.74 24.24
CA SER A 21 5.23 11.61 23.12
C SER A 21 6.00 11.39 21.83
N GLU A 22 5.51 10.50 21.00
CA GLU A 22 6.03 10.26 19.64
C GLU A 22 5.49 11.30 18.63
N VAL A 23 4.41 11.99 19.01
CA VAL A 23 3.68 12.93 18.15
C VAL A 23 4.01 14.39 18.47
N MET A 24 4.21 14.72 19.74
CA MET A 24 4.44 16.09 20.20
C MET A 24 5.86 16.28 20.75
N LYS A 25 6.57 17.25 20.17
CA LYS A 25 7.88 17.68 20.67
C LYS A 25 7.72 18.43 22.00
N PRO A 26 8.44 18.05 23.08
CA PRO A 26 8.43 18.80 24.32
C PRO A 26 8.95 20.24 24.14
N SER A 27 8.34 21.19 24.86
CA SER A 27 8.85 22.54 24.95
C SER A 27 10.26 22.55 25.58
N GLY A 28 11.22 23.20 24.94
CA GLY A 28 12.59 23.30 25.40
C GLY A 28 13.55 22.24 24.84
N MET A 29 13.11 21.33 23.98
CA MET A 29 13.98 20.44 23.21
C MET A 29 14.07 20.89 21.76
N THR A 30 15.24 20.78 21.15
CA THR A 30 15.36 20.85 19.69
C THR A 30 14.69 19.63 19.05
N LEU A 31 14.40 19.69 17.76
CA LEU A 31 13.82 18.58 17.02
C LEU A 31 14.74 17.35 17.06
N GLU A 32 16.03 17.55 16.87
CA GLU A 32 17.04 16.50 16.88
C GLU A 32 17.19 15.85 18.26
N GLU A 33 17.27 16.66 19.33
CA GLU A 33 17.34 16.17 20.71
C GLU A 33 16.13 15.29 21.06
N TRP A 34 14.94 15.73 20.67
CA TRP A 34 13.73 14.93 20.86
C TRP A 34 13.79 13.60 20.12
N GLN A 35 14.21 13.61 18.85
CA GLN A 35 14.34 12.40 18.05
C GLN A 35 15.40 11.43 18.60
N VAL A 36 16.51 11.94 19.11
CA VAL A 36 17.52 11.12 19.81
C VAL A 36 16.93 10.53 21.09
N ALA A 37 16.19 11.32 21.88
CA ALA A 37 15.56 10.86 23.11
C ALA A 37 14.50 9.78 22.87
N LEU A 38 13.74 9.86 21.77
CA LEU A 38 12.81 8.80 21.35
C LEU A 38 13.55 7.48 21.04
N ARG A 39 14.70 7.53 20.38
CA ARG A 39 15.52 6.34 20.10
C ARG A 39 16.11 5.74 21.37
N GLN A 40 16.49 6.58 22.33
CA GLN A 40 16.92 6.14 23.66
C GLN A 40 15.78 5.45 24.41
N GLN A 41 14.57 6.00 24.34
CA GLN A 41 13.38 5.39 24.94
C GLN A 41 13.07 4.04 24.29
N ALA A 42 13.11 3.94 22.98
CA ALA A 42 12.91 2.69 22.23
C ALA A 42 14.00 1.65 22.57
N ALA A 43 15.26 2.07 22.69
CA ALA A 43 16.37 1.20 23.08
C ALA A 43 16.21 0.56 24.48
N ILE A 44 15.50 1.23 25.39
CA ILE A 44 15.21 0.71 26.74
C ILE A 44 13.98 -0.22 26.71
N SER A 45 12.97 0.11 25.93
CA SER A 45 11.69 -0.62 25.90
C SER A 45 11.73 -1.89 25.04
N GLU A 46 12.52 -1.91 23.97
CA GLU A 46 12.64 -3.06 23.06
C GLU A 46 13.82 -3.95 23.44
N ASN A 47 13.68 -4.96 24.23
CA ASN A 47 14.74 -5.87 24.72
C ASN A 47 15.61 -6.48 23.59
N PHE A 48 16.54 -5.72 23.03
CA PHE A 48 17.46 -6.17 22.00
C PHE A 48 18.45 -7.24 22.50
N GLY A 49 18.61 -8.32 21.72
CA GLY A 49 19.72 -9.26 21.91
C GLY A 49 21.01 -8.62 21.40
N ILE A 50 22.01 -8.45 22.25
CA ILE A 50 23.29 -7.82 21.92
C ILE A 50 24.42 -8.80 22.23
N GLU A 51 25.21 -9.15 21.22
CA GLU A 51 26.34 -10.08 21.30
C GLU A 51 27.59 -9.41 20.70
N PRO A 52 28.76 -9.45 21.33
CA PRO A 52 29.99 -9.03 20.68
C PRO A 52 30.27 -9.91 19.44
N ILE A 53 30.89 -9.34 18.41
CA ILE A 53 31.25 -10.08 17.20
C ILE A 53 32.48 -10.92 17.50
N ASP A 54 33.53 -10.26 17.99
CA ASP A 54 34.78 -10.86 18.43
C ASP A 54 35.45 -9.83 19.33
N GLU A 55 35.63 -10.20 20.62
CA GLU A 55 36.19 -9.25 21.59
C GLU A 55 37.69 -9.03 21.40
N GLU A 56 38.42 -10.00 20.81
CA GLU A 56 39.86 -9.91 20.59
C GLU A 56 40.23 -9.26 19.26
N LEU A 57 39.57 -9.67 18.16
CA LEU A 57 39.86 -9.19 16.82
C LEU A 57 39.04 -7.91 16.41
N SER A 58 37.89 -7.71 17.01
CA SER A 58 36.98 -6.61 16.66
C SER A 58 36.38 -5.94 17.90
N PRO A 59 37.18 -5.41 18.81
CA PRO A 59 36.67 -4.79 20.04
C PRO A 59 35.75 -3.61 19.72
N GLY A 60 34.57 -3.55 20.38
CA GLY A 60 33.58 -2.51 20.18
C GLY A 60 32.62 -2.75 19.00
N GLU A 61 32.64 -3.93 18.37
CA GLU A 61 31.71 -4.36 17.34
C GLU A 61 30.71 -5.39 17.89
N TYR A 62 29.42 -5.21 17.58
CA TYR A 62 28.32 -6.00 18.13
C TYR A 62 27.33 -6.41 17.07
N TRP A 63 26.76 -7.62 17.23
CA TRP A 63 25.50 -7.98 16.59
C TRP A 63 24.33 -7.58 17.49
N VAL A 64 23.39 -6.82 16.96
CA VAL A 64 22.15 -6.43 17.65
C VAL A 64 20.98 -7.11 16.95
N ARG A 65 20.28 -7.99 17.66
CA ARG A 65 19.13 -8.73 17.17
C ARG A 65 17.84 -8.07 17.64
N ASN A 66 16.94 -7.76 16.69
CA ASN A 66 15.63 -7.28 17.01
C ASN A 66 14.73 -8.45 17.48
N PRO A 67 14.09 -8.39 18.67
CA PRO A 67 13.31 -9.48 19.21
C PRO A 67 12.03 -9.77 18.41
N ARG A 68 11.43 -8.78 17.75
CA ARG A 68 10.18 -8.92 17.00
C ARG A 68 10.41 -9.44 15.57
N THR A 69 11.41 -8.89 14.87
CA THR A 69 11.66 -9.20 13.44
C THR A 69 12.73 -10.25 13.25
N HIS A 70 13.47 -10.60 14.31
CA HIS A 70 14.65 -11.49 14.31
C HIS A 70 15.80 -11.05 13.41
N TRP A 71 15.76 -9.85 12.85
CA TRP A 71 16.83 -9.28 12.04
C TRP A 71 18.03 -8.94 12.90
N ARG A 72 19.23 -9.11 12.32
CA ARG A 72 20.52 -8.81 12.96
C ARG A 72 21.13 -7.58 12.28
N TYR A 73 21.66 -6.67 13.10
CA TYR A 73 22.31 -5.45 12.64
C TYR A 73 23.72 -5.38 13.21
N LYS A 74 24.69 -5.04 12.35
CA LYS A 74 26.06 -4.76 12.80
C LYS A 74 26.10 -3.37 13.42
N VAL A 75 26.60 -3.27 14.64
CA VAL A 75 26.77 -2.00 15.38
C VAL A 75 28.21 -1.88 15.81
N VAL A 76 28.81 -0.72 15.55
CA VAL A 76 30.13 -0.30 16.07
C VAL A 76 29.92 0.82 17.07
N TYR A 77 30.36 0.65 18.32
CA TYR A 77 30.24 1.67 19.34
C TYR A 77 31.57 1.90 20.06
N ARG A 78 32.12 3.12 19.95
CA ARG A 78 33.44 3.53 20.54
C ARG A 78 33.35 4.77 21.39
N GLY A 79 32.19 5.05 21.98
CA GLY A 79 31.91 6.21 22.81
C GLY A 79 30.89 7.16 22.15
N ALA A 80 30.33 8.09 22.95
CA ALA A 80 29.21 8.92 22.53
C ALA A 80 29.52 9.76 21.27
N ASP A 81 30.71 10.36 21.20
CA ASP A 81 31.10 11.33 20.17
C ASP A 81 32.06 10.73 19.12
N SER A 82 32.25 9.42 19.14
CA SER A 82 33.18 8.78 18.23
C SER A 82 32.68 8.79 16.77
N VAL A 83 33.53 9.24 15.87
CA VAL A 83 33.30 9.18 14.42
C VAL A 83 33.27 7.74 13.88
N TRP A 84 33.72 6.77 14.68
CA TRP A 84 33.72 5.35 14.37
C TRP A 84 32.38 4.66 14.64
N ASN A 85 31.43 5.36 15.27
CA ASN A 85 30.11 4.81 15.53
C ASN A 85 29.38 4.54 14.22
N TYR A 86 28.76 3.36 14.12
CA TYR A 86 28.07 2.89 12.93
C TYR A 86 26.96 1.90 13.27
N CYS A 87 25.89 1.91 12.51
CA CYS A 87 24.88 0.86 12.50
C CYS A 87 24.42 0.56 11.08
N SER A 88 24.29 -0.71 10.75
CA SER A 88 23.82 -1.13 9.41
C SER A 88 22.32 -0.94 9.18
N CYS A 89 21.55 -0.49 10.20
CA CYS A 89 20.09 -0.30 10.08
C CYS A 89 19.73 0.92 9.24
N LEU A 90 18.53 0.89 8.66
CA LEU A 90 18.00 1.97 7.84
C LEU A 90 17.86 3.29 8.61
N ASP A 91 17.37 3.25 9.86
CA ASP A 91 17.21 4.45 10.71
C ASP A 91 18.55 5.21 10.91
N PHE A 92 19.66 4.50 11.09
CA PHE A 92 20.99 5.12 11.17
C PHE A 92 21.39 5.82 9.85
N LYS A 93 21.04 5.18 8.72
CA LYS A 93 21.40 5.64 7.38
C LYS A 93 20.56 6.82 6.90
N THR A 94 19.29 6.88 7.29
CA THR A 94 18.34 7.91 6.79
C THR A 94 18.03 9.04 7.75
N SER A 95 18.20 8.83 9.07
CA SER A 95 17.81 9.85 10.07
C SER A 95 18.76 11.04 10.18
N GLN A 96 19.99 10.94 9.70
CA GLN A 96 21.06 11.97 9.82
C GLN A 96 21.44 12.33 11.27
N LEU A 97 20.94 11.61 12.29
CA LEU A 97 21.18 11.89 13.71
C LEU A 97 22.52 11.35 14.22
N GLY A 98 23.20 10.49 13.44
CA GLY A 98 24.42 9.80 13.86
C GLY A 98 24.19 8.76 14.96
N THR A 99 22.93 8.46 15.30
CA THR A 99 22.51 7.41 16.24
C THR A 99 21.22 6.75 15.79
N CYS A 100 20.91 5.61 16.40
CA CYS A 100 19.66 4.86 16.20
C CYS A 100 19.33 4.04 17.45
N LYS A 101 18.15 3.47 17.54
CA LYS A 101 17.75 2.63 18.68
C LYS A 101 18.70 1.47 18.96
N HIS A 102 19.34 0.88 17.95
CA HIS A 102 20.29 -0.23 18.12
C HIS A 102 21.60 0.25 18.74
N LEU A 103 22.12 1.39 18.28
CA LEU A 103 23.34 2.00 18.84
C LEU A 103 23.11 2.47 20.27
N GLU A 104 21.97 3.09 20.56
CA GLU A 104 21.57 3.48 21.92
C GLU A 104 21.37 2.25 22.84
N ALA A 105 20.87 1.12 22.31
CA ALA A 105 20.75 -0.12 23.07
C ALA A 105 22.12 -0.69 23.48
N VAL A 106 23.11 -0.67 22.57
CA VAL A 106 24.50 -1.07 22.87
C VAL A 106 25.09 -0.13 23.94
N LYS A 107 24.95 1.18 23.78
CA LYS A 107 25.37 2.19 24.76
C LYS A 107 24.78 1.94 26.15
N ASN A 108 23.46 1.68 26.22
CA ASN A 108 22.78 1.37 27.47
C ASN A 108 23.29 0.06 28.10
N LYS A 109 23.50 -0.98 27.30
CA LYS A 109 24.00 -2.26 27.80
C LYS A 109 25.41 -2.12 28.36
N ILE A 110 26.30 -1.41 27.68
CA ILE A 110 27.66 -1.14 28.14
C ILE A 110 27.63 -0.34 29.45
N SER A 111 26.83 0.74 29.51
CA SER A 111 26.74 1.60 30.71
C SER A 111 26.22 0.85 31.94
N ASN A 112 25.39 -0.18 31.77
CA ASN A 112 24.79 -0.98 32.83
C ASN A 112 25.56 -2.28 33.12
N SER A 113 26.59 -2.62 32.34
CA SER A 113 27.36 -3.86 32.48
C SER A 113 28.69 -3.59 33.19
N ARG A 114 29.03 -4.43 34.18
CA ARG A 114 30.37 -4.41 34.82
C ARG A 114 31.44 -5.11 33.97
N LYS A 115 31.03 -5.94 33.00
CA LYS A 115 31.92 -6.75 32.16
C LYS A 115 32.26 -6.07 30.82
N MET A 116 31.33 -5.28 30.26
CA MET A 116 31.54 -4.61 28.97
C MET A 116 32.17 -3.22 29.20
N ARG A 117 33.17 -2.89 28.38
CA ARG A 117 33.86 -1.59 28.43
C ARG A 117 33.70 -0.82 27.12
N VAL A 118 33.82 0.49 27.17
CA VAL A 118 33.88 1.32 25.97
C VAL A 118 35.31 1.29 25.44
N HIS A 119 35.47 0.80 24.23
CA HIS A 119 36.74 0.84 23.50
C HIS A 119 36.87 2.21 22.82
N ARG A 120 37.58 3.14 23.47
CA ARG A 120 37.77 4.53 22.95
C ARG A 120 38.98 4.65 22.05
N ASP A 121 39.85 3.68 22.05
CA ASP A 121 41.08 3.69 21.28
C ASP A 121 40.76 3.71 19.77
N ILE A 122 41.65 4.42 19.03
CA ILE A 122 41.57 4.39 17.56
C ILE A 122 41.80 2.93 17.11
N PRO A 123 40.93 2.38 16.28
CA PRO A 123 41.10 1.02 15.73
C PRO A 123 42.45 0.89 15.01
N ALA A 124 43.04 -0.29 15.01
CA ALA A 124 44.22 -0.58 14.20
C ALA A 124 43.92 -0.34 12.69
N TYR A 125 42.77 -0.81 12.25
CA TYR A 125 42.37 -0.76 10.85
C TYR A 125 41.96 0.61 10.35
N THR A 126 42.39 0.98 9.16
CA THR A 126 41.86 2.11 8.39
C THR A 126 40.59 1.68 7.64
N SER A 127 39.63 2.58 7.48
CA SER A 127 38.39 2.23 6.78
C SER A 127 37.83 3.34 5.87
N ILE A 128 37.30 2.92 4.73
CA ILE A 128 36.44 3.74 3.88
C ILE A 128 34.99 3.44 4.23
N TYR A 129 34.20 4.48 4.48
CA TYR A 129 32.82 4.39 4.93
C TYR A 129 31.93 5.45 4.31
N LEU A 130 30.61 5.21 4.28
CA LEU A 130 29.61 6.20 3.86
C LEU A 130 29.14 7.02 5.07
N SER A 131 29.32 8.33 5.01
CA SER A 131 28.81 9.28 6.00
C SER A 131 27.41 9.73 5.57
N TYR A 132 26.48 9.76 6.55
CA TYR A 132 25.07 10.14 6.32
C TYR A 132 24.70 11.48 7.00
N ARG A 133 25.63 12.18 7.65
CA ARG A 133 25.33 13.36 8.50
C ARG A 133 24.92 14.61 7.70
N LYS A 134 25.46 14.82 6.51
CA LYS A 134 25.17 15.97 5.64
C LYS A 134 24.95 15.51 4.18
N GLY A 135 24.06 14.54 4.00
CA GLY A 135 23.96 13.80 2.75
C GLY A 135 24.95 12.63 2.69
N ARG A 136 24.88 11.85 1.61
CA ARG A 136 25.77 10.69 1.40
C ARG A 136 27.14 11.14 0.89
N THR A 137 28.17 10.89 1.67
CA THR A 137 29.56 11.23 1.30
C THR A 137 30.49 10.10 1.67
N VAL A 138 31.26 9.58 0.71
CA VAL A 138 32.31 8.58 1.00
C VAL A 138 33.44 9.24 1.72
N ARG A 139 33.88 8.67 2.84
CA ARG A 139 34.94 9.22 3.68
C ARG A 139 35.93 8.15 4.09
N ILE A 140 37.17 8.57 4.41
CA ILE A 140 38.19 7.73 5.02
C ILE A 140 38.31 8.03 6.53
N ARG A 141 38.57 6.98 7.32
CA ARG A 141 38.97 7.07 8.73
C ARG A 141 40.28 6.33 8.86
N ILE A 142 41.33 7.01 9.27
CA ILE A 142 42.68 6.43 9.39
C ILE A 142 42.82 5.79 10.76
N GLY A 143 43.21 4.52 10.78
CA GLY A 143 43.51 3.74 11.97
C GLY A 143 44.92 4.04 12.53
N SER A 144 45.30 3.35 13.61
CA SER A 144 46.62 3.49 14.21
C SER A 144 47.73 2.69 13.53
N GLU A 145 47.33 1.68 12.69
CA GLU A 145 48.27 0.90 11.93
C GLU A 145 48.59 1.55 10.59
N CYS A 146 49.87 1.67 10.22
CA CYS A 146 50.34 2.32 8.98
C CYS A 146 49.74 3.72 8.76
N GLU A 147 49.64 4.51 9.83
CA GLU A 147 49.00 5.83 9.82
C GLU A 147 49.62 6.78 8.81
N SER A 148 50.95 6.81 8.69
CA SER A 148 51.71 7.64 7.75
C SER A 148 51.41 7.32 6.28
N GLU A 149 51.41 6.06 5.95
CA GLU A 149 51.14 5.53 4.59
C GLU A 149 49.68 5.78 4.17
N PHE A 150 48.76 5.60 5.10
CA PHE A 150 47.34 5.90 4.86
C PHE A 150 47.06 7.42 4.75
N LYS A 151 47.82 8.28 5.47
CA LYS A 151 47.72 9.75 5.28
C LYS A 151 48.24 10.14 3.90
N GLU A 152 49.32 9.55 3.42
CA GLU A 152 49.81 9.77 2.06
C GLU A 152 48.82 9.31 1.01
N LEU A 153 48.25 8.10 1.13
CA LEU A 153 47.21 7.60 0.27
C LEU A 153 45.98 8.54 0.27
N ALA A 154 45.54 8.97 1.47
CA ALA A 154 44.41 9.86 1.64
C ALA A 154 44.61 11.20 0.94
N SER A 155 45.82 11.79 1.00
CA SER A 155 46.12 13.07 0.35
C SER A 155 45.93 13.07 -1.18
N ARG A 156 45.96 11.88 -1.81
CA ARG A 156 45.80 11.74 -3.28
C ARG A 156 44.34 11.63 -3.72
N TYR A 157 43.47 11.06 -2.85
CA TYR A 157 42.11 10.70 -3.20
C TYR A 157 41.01 11.36 -2.37
N PHE A 158 41.37 11.97 -1.22
CA PHE A 158 40.44 12.58 -0.29
C PHE A 158 40.80 14.04 -0.01
N ASP A 159 39.82 14.84 0.32
CA ASP A 159 40.02 16.22 0.77
C ASP A 159 40.51 16.32 2.23
N ALA A 160 40.72 17.54 2.73
CA ALA A 160 41.17 17.79 4.10
C ALA A 160 40.18 17.27 5.17
N ASP A 161 38.89 17.17 4.84
CA ASP A 161 37.85 16.62 5.71
C ASP A 161 37.72 15.12 5.60
N GLY A 162 38.52 14.48 4.77
CA GLY A 162 38.51 13.05 4.48
C GLY A 162 37.38 12.61 3.56
N ALA A 163 36.76 13.51 2.81
CA ALA A 163 35.75 13.17 1.79
C ALA A 163 36.39 12.81 0.44
N LEU A 164 35.85 11.80 -0.23
CA LEU A 164 36.37 11.28 -1.49
C LEU A 164 36.25 12.33 -2.59
N LEU A 165 37.36 12.63 -3.27
CA LEU A 165 37.42 13.54 -4.40
C LEU A 165 36.89 12.89 -5.69
N ALA A 166 36.61 13.68 -6.73
CA ALA A 166 36.09 13.21 -8.01
C ALA A 166 37.00 12.14 -8.68
N ASN A 167 38.34 12.33 -8.63
CA ASN A 167 39.29 11.32 -9.09
C ASN A 167 39.24 10.01 -8.33
N GLY A 168 38.94 10.08 -7.02
CA GLY A 168 38.78 8.91 -6.17
C GLY A 168 37.59 8.03 -6.58
N TYR A 169 36.47 8.62 -7.03
CA TYR A 169 35.34 7.87 -7.59
C TYR A 169 35.73 7.15 -8.90
N GLU A 170 36.56 7.75 -9.74
CA GLU A 170 36.98 7.17 -11.03
C GLU A 170 37.99 6.04 -10.82
N HIS A 171 38.96 6.25 -9.95
CA HIS A 171 40.04 5.29 -9.68
C HIS A 171 39.81 4.46 -8.42
N PHE A 172 38.54 4.30 -7.98
CA PHE A 172 38.23 3.61 -6.74
C PHE A 172 38.79 2.19 -6.64
N PRO A 173 38.78 1.34 -7.69
CA PRO A 173 39.43 0.03 -7.65
C PRO A 173 40.93 0.11 -7.37
N THR A 174 41.62 1.10 -7.96
CA THR A 174 43.05 1.33 -7.72
C THR A 174 43.29 1.74 -6.28
N LEU A 175 42.51 2.70 -5.76
CA LEU A 175 42.52 3.11 -4.35
C LEU A 175 42.36 1.92 -3.40
N LEU A 176 41.37 1.02 -3.65
CA LEU A 176 41.17 -0.17 -2.82
C LEU A 176 42.35 -1.14 -2.88
N ASN A 177 42.96 -1.33 -4.04
CA ASN A 177 44.15 -2.19 -4.19
C ASN A 177 45.35 -1.62 -3.47
N GLU A 178 45.64 -0.32 -3.63
CA GLU A 178 46.71 0.38 -2.93
C GLU A 178 46.52 0.30 -1.40
N ALA A 179 45.27 0.54 -0.93
CA ALA A 179 44.96 0.45 0.51
C ALA A 179 45.19 -0.95 1.09
N ARG A 180 44.85 -2.00 0.33
CA ARG A 180 45.09 -3.40 0.73
C ARG A 180 46.58 -3.78 0.72
N LEU A 181 47.38 -3.16 -0.16
CA LEU A 181 48.83 -3.37 -0.15
C LEU A 181 49.52 -2.72 1.06
N ILE A 182 48.92 -1.64 1.63
CA ILE A 182 49.42 -1.00 2.86
C ILE A 182 49.14 -1.90 4.08
N SER A 183 47.91 -2.39 4.22
CA SER A 183 47.54 -3.25 5.35
C SER A 183 46.40 -4.19 5.00
N ASP A 184 46.52 -5.45 5.42
CA ASP A 184 45.47 -6.49 5.31
C ASP A 184 44.28 -6.22 6.23
N THR A 185 44.43 -5.35 7.25
CA THR A 185 43.35 -4.97 8.15
C THR A 185 42.45 -3.89 7.59
N PHE A 186 42.81 -3.29 6.42
CA PHE A 186 42.01 -2.26 5.75
C PHE A 186 40.58 -2.76 5.46
N ARG A 187 39.61 -1.88 5.66
CA ARG A 187 38.19 -2.19 5.46
C ARG A 187 37.52 -1.17 4.55
N CYS A 188 36.76 -1.64 3.57
CA CYS A 188 35.79 -0.83 2.84
C CYS A 188 34.40 -1.32 3.21
N TYR A 189 33.53 -0.44 3.73
CA TYR A 189 32.15 -0.79 4.05
C TYR A 189 31.32 -0.95 2.79
N ASP A 190 30.43 -1.96 2.77
CA ASP A 190 29.63 -2.34 1.61
C ASP A 190 28.78 -1.15 1.09
N ASP A 191 28.21 -0.35 2.00
CA ASP A 191 27.40 0.80 1.61
C ASP A 191 28.21 1.93 0.96
N ALA A 192 29.49 2.09 1.31
CA ALA A 192 30.40 3.01 0.60
C ALA A 192 30.73 2.50 -0.80
N LEU A 193 31.00 1.20 -0.94
CA LEU A 193 31.24 0.57 -2.24
C LEU A 193 30.01 0.67 -3.14
N GLU A 194 28.82 0.32 -2.62
CA GLU A 194 27.55 0.42 -3.34
C GLU A 194 27.31 1.87 -3.82
N PHE A 195 27.57 2.86 -2.97
CA PHE A 195 27.40 4.27 -3.35
C PHE A 195 28.39 4.72 -4.45
N VAL A 196 29.67 4.30 -4.39
CA VAL A 196 30.63 4.58 -5.45
C VAL A 196 30.19 3.96 -6.77
N LEU A 197 29.71 2.72 -6.75
CA LEU A 197 29.18 2.05 -7.93
C LEU A 197 27.95 2.80 -8.47
N GLU A 198 27.02 3.24 -7.61
CA GLU A 198 25.86 4.06 -7.99
C GLU A 198 26.30 5.36 -8.73
N VAL A 199 27.29 6.08 -8.17
CA VAL A 199 27.81 7.32 -8.78
C VAL A 199 28.47 7.05 -10.14
N ARG A 200 29.29 6.00 -10.27
CA ARG A 200 29.93 5.62 -11.54
C ARG A 200 28.90 5.25 -12.60
N GLU A 201 27.93 4.43 -12.22
CA GLU A 201 26.85 4.05 -13.13
C GLU A 201 25.96 5.23 -13.54
N SER A 202 25.78 6.21 -12.66
CA SER A 202 25.08 7.45 -13.01
C SER A 202 25.78 8.19 -14.14
N LYS A 203 27.14 8.22 -14.16
CA LYS A 203 27.92 8.76 -15.28
C LYS A 203 27.69 7.94 -16.56
N THR A 204 27.78 6.61 -16.49
CA THR A 204 27.53 5.73 -17.63
C THR A 204 26.12 5.93 -18.20
N ARG A 205 25.09 6.04 -17.35
CA ARG A 205 23.74 6.32 -17.80
C ARG A 205 23.61 7.70 -18.47
N ALA A 206 24.31 8.71 -17.96
CA ALA A 206 24.33 10.02 -18.60
C ALA A 206 24.96 9.97 -20.01
N GLU A 207 26.03 9.21 -20.18
CA GLU A 207 26.67 8.97 -21.50
C GLU A 207 25.71 8.23 -22.44
N ILE A 208 25.03 7.19 -21.98
CA ILE A 208 24.01 6.49 -22.77
C ILE A 208 22.92 7.46 -23.22
N VAL A 209 22.39 8.29 -22.33
CA VAL A 209 21.33 9.26 -22.66
C VAL A 209 21.82 10.28 -23.70
N ASN A 210 23.08 10.72 -23.63
CA ASN A 210 23.65 11.63 -24.63
C ASN A 210 23.73 10.99 -26.02
N GLY A 211 23.87 9.66 -26.11
CA GLY A 211 23.83 8.89 -27.35
C GLY A 211 22.44 8.46 -27.83
N LEU A 212 21.38 8.68 -27.04
CA LEU A 212 20.01 8.29 -27.38
C LEU A 212 19.38 9.34 -28.30
N THR A 213 19.60 9.22 -29.61
CA THR A 213 18.88 10.03 -30.58
C THR A 213 17.42 9.57 -30.73
N ASP A 214 16.59 10.36 -31.39
CA ASP A 214 15.19 10.02 -31.65
C ASP A 214 15.06 8.78 -32.53
N GLU A 215 15.93 8.63 -33.53
CA GLU A 215 15.96 7.48 -34.43
C GLU A 215 16.27 6.17 -33.67
N VAL A 216 17.18 6.23 -32.68
CA VAL A 216 17.52 5.07 -31.85
C VAL A 216 16.32 4.65 -31.00
N LEU A 217 15.59 5.62 -30.46
CA LEU A 217 14.39 5.36 -29.67
C LEU A 217 13.23 4.82 -30.50
N ASP A 218 13.04 5.34 -31.74
CA ASP A 218 12.01 4.85 -32.67
C ASP A 218 12.30 3.44 -33.21
N SER A 219 13.58 3.03 -33.26
CA SER A 219 13.96 1.66 -33.64
C SER A 219 13.89 0.63 -32.51
N LEU A 220 13.66 1.06 -31.28
CA LEU A 220 13.77 0.22 -30.10
C LEU A 220 12.56 -0.71 -29.90
N LEU A 221 11.39 -0.20 -30.22
CA LEU A 221 10.11 -0.89 -30.08
C LEU A 221 9.43 -1.07 -31.44
N SER A 222 8.42 -1.91 -31.51
CA SER A 222 7.61 -2.10 -32.74
C SER A 222 6.73 -0.88 -33.09
N VAL A 223 6.74 0.17 -32.28
CA VAL A 223 5.97 1.42 -32.47
C VAL A 223 6.86 2.63 -32.13
N SER A 224 6.64 3.75 -32.81
CA SER A 224 7.33 5.00 -32.52
C SER A 224 6.80 5.67 -31.26
N LEU A 225 7.68 6.28 -30.48
CA LEU A 225 7.35 7.01 -29.28
C LEU A 225 7.03 8.48 -29.60
N PHE A 226 6.06 9.05 -28.90
CA PHE A 226 5.82 10.50 -28.95
C PHE A 226 6.99 11.29 -28.34
N PRO A 227 7.24 12.55 -28.75
CA PRO A 227 8.37 13.33 -28.26
C PRO A 227 8.47 13.40 -26.74
N TYR A 228 7.36 13.63 -26.03
CA TYR A 228 7.34 13.66 -24.59
C TYR A 228 7.63 12.28 -23.97
N GLN A 229 7.22 11.18 -24.62
CA GLN A 229 7.54 9.82 -24.15
C GLN A 229 9.04 9.55 -24.27
N LYS A 230 9.68 9.99 -25.37
CA LYS A 230 11.13 9.92 -25.56
C LYS A 230 11.86 10.69 -24.45
N GLU A 231 11.37 11.88 -24.09
CA GLU A 231 11.89 12.65 -22.96
C GLU A 231 11.77 11.88 -21.64
N GLY A 232 10.59 11.26 -21.38
CA GLY A 232 10.36 10.43 -20.19
C GLY A 232 11.31 9.24 -20.12
N VAL A 233 11.57 8.56 -21.25
CA VAL A 233 12.54 7.47 -21.33
C VAL A 233 13.95 7.96 -21.03
N ARG A 234 14.39 9.07 -21.65
CA ARG A 234 15.71 9.68 -21.36
C ARG A 234 15.86 10.05 -19.90
N PHE A 235 14.80 10.63 -19.29
CA PHE A 235 14.77 10.94 -17.87
C PHE A 235 14.91 9.67 -17.02
N ALA A 236 14.12 8.63 -17.30
CA ALA A 236 14.12 7.40 -16.53
C ALA A 236 15.48 6.66 -16.62
N VAL A 237 16.07 6.58 -17.82
CA VAL A 237 17.42 6.00 -18.01
C VAL A 237 18.46 6.79 -17.22
N ARG A 238 18.44 8.12 -17.30
CA ARG A 238 19.38 9.00 -16.58
C ARG A 238 19.31 8.80 -15.08
N GLN A 239 18.08 8.77 -14.51
CA GLN A 239 17.90 8.66 -13.08
C GLN A 239 18.12 7.23 -12.56
N GLY A 240 17.86 6.20 -13.36
CA GLY A 240 17.94 4.79 -12.97
C GLY A 240 16.83 4.35 -12.02
N ARG A 241 16.44 5.20 -11.06
CA ARG A 241 15.29 5.03 -10.16
C ARG A 241 14.43 6.28 -10.25
N THR A 242 13.16 6.14 -10.65
CA THR A 242 12.31 7.29 -10.99
C THR A 242 10.83 6.99 -10.79
N LEU A 243 10.05 8.05 -10.63
CA LEU A 243 8.59 8.04 -10.68
C LEU A 243 8.13 8.76 -11.96
N ILE A 244 7.45 8.03 -12.85
CA ILE A 244 6.75 8.61 -14.00
C ILE A 244 5.32 8.88 -13.56
N ALA A 245 5.04 10.16 -13.30
CA ALA A 245 3.77 10.65 -12.77
C ALA A 245 2.91 11.34 -13.84
N ASP A 246 3.08 10.98 -15.10
CA ASP A 246 2.33 11.50 -16.24
C ASP A 246 0.83 11.28 -16.04
N GLU A 247 0.03 12.22 -16.52
CA GLU A 247 -1.43 12.10 -16.49
C GLU A 247 -1.91 10.80 -17.16
N MET A 248 -3.06 10.31 -16.73
CA MET A 248 -3.59 9.05 -17.26
C MET A 248 -3.83 9.12 -18.76
N GLY A 249 -3.49 8.03 -19.46
CA GLY A 249 -3.63 7.94 -20.92
C GLY A 249 -2.42 8.46 -21.71
N LEU A 250 -1.35 8.97 -21.07
CA LEU A 250 -0.12 9.43 -21.72
C LEU A 250 0.90 8.30 -21.98
N GLY A 251 0.53 7.04 -21.81
CA GLY A 251 1.37 5.89 -22.14
C GLY A 251 2.55 5.67 -21.18
N LYS A 252 2.32 5.69 -19.88
CA LYS A 252 3.35 5.38 -18.88
C LYS A 252 3.94 3.98 -19.06
N THR A 253 3.11 2.98 -19.38
CA THR A 253 3.52 1.60 -19.61
C THR A 253 4.57 1.47 -20.72
N ILE A 254 4.34 2.11 -21.88
CA ILE A 254 5.28 2.03 -22.99
C ILE A 254 6.60 2.75 -22.68
N GLN A 255 6.56 3.83 -21.87
CA GLN A 255 7.78 4.51 -21.42
C GLN A 255 8.61 3.60 -20.49
N ALA A 256 7.96 2.85 -19.58
CA ALA A 256 8.64 1.88 -18.72
C ALA A 256 9.26 0.73 -19.53
N ILE A 257 8.52 0.18 -20.51
CA ILE A 257 9.02 -0.86 -21.42
C ILE A 257 10.22 -0.32 -22.25
N ALA A 258 10.10 0.87 -22.83
CA ALA A 258 11.17 1.48 -23.60
C ALA A 258 12.41 1.75 -22.72
N THR A 259 12.25 2.23 -21.51
CA THR A 259 13.35 2.40 -20.54
C THR A 259 14.07 1.09 -20.28
N THR A 260 13.32 0.00 -20.09
CA THR A 260 13.86 -1.34 -19.91
C THR A 260 14.67 -1.78 -21.12
N GLU A 261 14.13 -1.63 -22.33
CA GLU A 261 14.80 -2.06 -23.57
C GLU A 261 16.06 -1.24 -23.88
N VAL A 262 16.10 0.06 -23.53
CA VAL A 262 17.34 0.87 -23.60
C VAL A 262 18.41 0.27 -22.68
N LEU A 263 18.09 0.02 -21.41
CA LEU A 263 19.06 -0.51 -20.45
C LEU A 263 19.49 -1.93 -20.83
N ARG A 264 18.59 -2.77 -21.35
CA ARG A 264 18.87 -4.11 -21.85
C ARG A 264 19.81 -4.09 -23.06
N LYS A 265 19.59 -3.20 -24.01
CA LYS A 265 20.44 -3.02 -25.20
C LYS A 265 21.89 -2.66 -24.84
N HIS A 266 22.08 -1.98 -23.71
CA HIS A 266 23.40 -1.63 -23.17
C HIS A 266 23.95 -2.66 -22.17
N ASN A 267 23.37 -3.87 -22.08
CA ASN A 267 23.76 -4.96 -21.17
C ASN A 267 23.79 -4.56 -19.68
N LEU A 268 22.95 -3.62 -19.28
CA LEU A 268 22.88 -3.15 -17.90
C LEU A 268 21.87 -3.94 -17.06
N LEU A 269 20.97 -4.69 -17.69
CA LEU A 269 19.97 -5.52 -17.01
C LEU A 269 19.59 -6.76 -17.83
N GLY A 270 19.25 -7.85 -17.10
CA GLY A 270 18.75 -9.09 -17.67
C GLY A 270 17.38 -9.47 -17.15
N ASN A 271 17.10 -9.21 -15.86
CA ASN A 271 15.88 -9.62 -15.18
C ASN A 271 15.03 -8.43 -14.74
N VAL A 272 13.74 -8.43 -15.11
CA VAL A 272 12.78 -7.37 -14.80
C VAL A 272 11.59 -7.95 -14.04
N LEU A 273 11.28 -7.39 -12.89
CA LEU A 273 10.09 -7.71 -12.12
C LEU A 273 9.05 -6.59 -12.29
N VAL A 274 7.91 -6.90 -12.89
CA VAL A 274 6.76 -6.00 -13.00
C VAL A 274 5.77 -6.33 -11.90
N VAL A 275 5.52 -5.39 -10.99
CA VAL A 275 4.52 -5.50 -9.94
C VAL A 275 3.35 -4.59 -10.29
N CYS A 276 2.18 -5.15 -10.46
CA CYS A 276 1.00 -4.42 -10.91
C CYS A 276 -0.27 -4.91 -10.20
N PRO A 277 -1.40 -4.20 -10.31
CA PRO A 277 -2.71 -4.71 -9.93
C PRO A 277 -3.01 -6.04 -10.60
N THR A 278 -3.74 -6.93 -9.91
CA THR A 278 -4.08 -8.28 -10.42
C THR A 278 -4.75 -8.22 -11.79
N SER A 279 -5.62 -7.24 -12.02
CA SER A 279 -6.33 -7.02 -13.28
C SER A 279 -5.42 -6.68 -14.47
N LEU A 280 -4.22 -6.14 -14.21
CA LEU A 280 -3.30 -5.66 -15.25
C LEU A 280 -2.25 -6.67 -15.69
N LYS A 281 -2.09 -7.81 -14.99
CA LYS A 281 -1.04 -8.79 -15.29
C LYS A 281 -0.98 -9.20 -16.77
N TYR A 282 -2.12 -9.57 -17.31
CA TYR A 282 -2.22 -10.05 -18.71
C TYR A 282 -2.15 -8.92 -19.73
N GLN A 283 -2.58 -7.72 -19.36
CA GLN A 283 -2.39 -6.53 -20.19
C GLN A 283 -0.90 -6.19 -20.31
N TRP A 284 -0.17 -6.17 -19.20
CA TRP A 284 1.28 -5.99 -19.22
C TRP A 284 1.96 -7.04 -20.11
N LYS A 285 1.57 -8.30 -19.96
CA LYS A 285 2.06 -9.38 -20.82
C LYS A 285 1.83 -9.06 -22.30
N SER A 286 0.58 -8.76 -22.66
CA SER A 286 0.20 -8.44 -24.05
C SER A 286 0.92 -7.21 -24.62
N GLU A 287 1.13 -6.16 -23.80
CA GLU A 287 1.85 -4.95 -24.21
C GLU A 287 3.34 -5.23 -24.40
N ILE A 288 3.98 -6.01 -23.53
CA ILE A 288 5.38 -6.41 -23.69
C ILE A 288 5.56 -7.26 -24.96
N GLU A 289 4.72 -8.27 -25.18
CA GLU A 289 4.74 -9.12 -26.38
C GLU A 289 4.49 -8.32 -27.67
N ARG A 290 3.62 -7.30 -27.59
CA ARG A 290 3.33 -6.43 -28.73
C ARG A 290 4.47 -5.49 -29.08
N PHE A 291 5.12 -4.92 -28.08
CA PHE A 291 6.13 -3.87 -28.29
C PHE A 291 7.56 -4.38 -28.38
N THR A 292 7.82 -5.57 -27.84
CA THR A 292 9.17 -6.15 -27.77
C THR A 292 9.18 -7.59 -28.28
N LYS A 293 10.40 -8.15 -28.40
CA LYS A 293 10.61 -9.59 -28.67
C LYS A 293 11.12 -10.33 -27.41
N ALA A 294 10.96 -9.73 -26.23
CA ALA A 294 11.47 -10.29 -25.00
C ALA A 294 10.52 -11.36 -24.43
N ASP A 295 11.09 -12.37 -23.77
CA ASP A 295 10.32 -13.40 -23.07
C ASP A 295 9.64 -12.81 -21.84
N VAL A 296 8.35 -13.09 -21.69
CA VAL A 296 7.51 -12.59 -20.61
C VAL A 296 6.69 -13.69 -19.99
N MET A 297 6.63 -13.72 -18.67
CA MET A 297 5.77 -14.66 -17.95
C MET A 297 5.01 -14.01 -16.80
N VAL A 298 3.82 -14.57 -16.52
CA VAL A 298 3.01 -14.20 -15.36
C VAL A 298 3.27 -15.18 -14.24
N VAL A 299 3.63 -14.66 -13.07
CA VAL A 299 3.89 -15.45 -11.86
C VAL A 299 2.58 -15.64 -11.10
N GLU A 300 2.06 -16.88 -11.12
CA GLU A 300 0.79 -17.25 -10.50
C GLU A 300 0.74 -18.73 -10.15
N GLY A 301 -0.29 -19.15 -9.40
CA GLY A 301 -0.47 -20.51 -8.90
C GLY A 301 -0.03 -20.66 -7.43
N ASP A 302 0.19 -21.88 -6.99
CA ASP A 302 0.66 -22.17 -5.64
C ASP A 302 2.09 -21.68 -5.37
N ALA A 303 2.52 -21.69 -4.12
CA ALA A 303 3.82 -21.14 -3.72
C ALA A 303 5.01 -21.89 -4.36
N ALA A 304 4.92 -23.21 -4.56
CA ALA A 304 5.99 -24.02 -5.17
C ALA A 304 6.13 -23.66 -6.65
N LYS A 305 5.00 -23.55 -7.37
CA LYS A 305 4.96 -23.14 -8.78
C LYS A 305 5.50 -21.73 -8.94
N ARG A 306 5.08 -20.77 -8.10
CA ARG A 306 5.59 -19.40 -8.16
C ARG A 306 7.09 -19.33 -7.91
N LYS A 307 7.61 -20.10 -6.95
CA LYS A 307 9.06 -20.17 -6.70
C LYS A 307 9.83 -20.64 -7.94
N ALA A 308 9.32 -21.66 -8.64
CA ALA A 308 9.92 -22.13 -9.90
C ALA A 308 9.82 -21.07 -11.01
N LEU A 309 8.69 -20.35 -11.10
CA LEU A 309 8.51 -19.27 -12.07
C LEU A 309 9.47 -18.09 -11.82
N TYR A 310 9.71 -17.72 -10.55
CA TYR A 310 10.71 -16.68 -10.24
C TYR A 310 12.14 -17.09 -10.64
N ALA A 311 12.47 -18.38 -10.55
CA ALA A 311 13.77 -18.90 -10.95
C ALA A 311 13.94 -19.08 -12.48
N ASN A 312 12.88 -18.90 -13.27
CA ASN A 312 12.93 -19.00 -14.72
C ASN A 312 13.79 -17.90 -15.35
N ALA A 313 14.38 -18.18 -16.50
CA ALA A 313 15.28 -17.25 -17.24
C ALA A 313 14.54 -16.16 -18.04
N ALA A 314 13.20 -16.13 -18.04
CA ALA A 314 12.44 -15.10 -18.76
C ALA A 314 12.83 -13.68 -18.32
N THR A 315 12.96 -12.80 -19.29
CA THR A 315 13.38 -11.38 -19.07
C THR A 315 12.37 -10.64 -18.19
N TYR A 316 11.07 -10.74 -18.49
CA TYR A 316 10.02 -10.08 -17.71
C TYR A 316 9.22 -11.10 -16.90
N LYS A 317 9.10 -10.82 -15.60
CA LYS A 317 8.26 -11.56 -14.67
C LYS A 317 7.21 -10.63 -14.11
N ILE A 318 5.93 -10.96 -14.29
CA ILE A 318 4.80 -10.10 -13.90
C ILE A 318 4.13 -10.74 -12.68
N VAL A 319 3.95 -9.95 -11.62
CA VAL A 319 3.35 -10.40 -10.36
C VAL A 319 2.36 -9.37 -9.84
N SER A 320 1.31 -9.81 -9.11
CA SER A 320 0.43 -8.87 -8.43
C SER A 320 1.01 -8.40 -7.09
N TYR A 321 0.56 -7.23 -6.59
CA TYR A 321 0.93 -6.72 -5.28
C TYR A 321 0.64 -7.70 -4.15
N HIS A 322 -0.52 -8.38 -4.17
CA HIS A 322 -0.89 -9.38 -3.17
C HIS A 322 0.01 -10.61 -3.23
N THR A 323 0.27 -11.12 -4.43
CA THR A 323 1.19 -12.24 -4.62
C THR A 323 2.59 -11.88 -4.13
N MET A 324 3.11 -10.69 -4.49
CA MET A 324 4.38 -10.18 -3.98
C MET A 324 4.42 -10.15 -2.44
N ALA A 325 3.36 -9.65 -1.79
CA ALA A 325 3.30 -9.58 -0.33
C ALA A 325 3.24 -10.97 0.32
N ASN A 326 2.56 -11.94 -0.29
CA ASN A 326 2.53 -13.32 0.17
C ASN A 326 3.89 -14.00 0.04
N ASP A 327 4.61 -13.68 -1.03
CA ASP A 327 5.92 -14.22 -1.37
C ASP A 327 7.09 -13.48 -0.70
N ALA A 328 6.82 -12.48 0.14
CA ALA A 328 7.82 -11.60 0.76
C ALA A 328 8.94 -12.35 1.52
N LYS A 329 8.66 -13.58 2.00
CA LYS A 329 9.66 -14.41 2.72
C LYS A 329 10.82 -14.84 1.81
N PHE A 330 10.58 -15.04 0.53
CA PHE A 330 11.60 -15.45 -0.46
C PHE A 330 11.88 -14.39 -1.54
N MET A 331 11.14 -13.25 -1.54
CA MET A 331 11.39 -12.13 -2.45
C MET A 331 12.78 -11.50 -2.27
N GLY A 332 13.36 -11.56 -1.07
CA GLY A 332 14.73 -11.11 -0.82
C GLY A 332 15.82 -11.89 -1.55
N HIS A 333 15.49 -13.04 -2.15
CA HIS A 333 16.36 -13.88 -2.96
C HIS A 333 16.05 -13.79 -4.46
N ILE A 334 15.09 -12.96 -4.86
CA ILE A 334 14.80 -12.70 -6.27
C ILE A 334 15.74 -11.59 -6.73
N ASP A 335 16.66 -12.01 -7.58
CA ASP A 335 17.66 -11.11 -8.18
C ASP A 335 17.01 -10.41 -9.38
N ALA A 336 16.34 -9.27 -9.14
CA ALA A 336 15.78 -8.45 -10.20
C ALA A 336 16.66 -7.22 -10.39
N ASP A 337 17.23 -7.08 -11.57
CA ASP A 337 18.01 -5.89 -11.91
C ASP A 337 17.13 -4.64 -11.91
N MET A 338 15.90 -4.77 -12.37
CA MET A 338 14.92 -3.70 -12.45
C MET A 338 13.57 -4.12 -11.88
N VAL A 339 12.94 -3.22 -11.13
CA VAL A 339 11.56 -3.34 -10.66
C VAL A 339 10.71 -2.25 -11.27
N ILE A 340 9.60 -2.63 -11.89
CA ILE A 340 8.55 -1.71 -12.35
C ILE A 340 7.38 -1.86 -11.38
N LEU A 341 6.95 -0.74 -10.77
CA LEU A 341 5.78 -0.67 -9.87
C LEU A 341 4.67 0.11 -10.57
N ASP A 342 3.62 -0.57 -11.02
CA ASP A 342 2.49 0.09 -11.67
C ASP A 342 1.38 0.40 -10.68
N GLU A 343 0.74 1.57 -10.84
CA GLU A 343 -0.23 2.13 -9.89
C GLU A 343 0.35 2.19 -8.46
N VAL A 344 1.53 2.82 -8.35
CA VAL A 344 2.33 2.82 -7.11
C VAL A 344 1.64 3.51 -5.93
N GLN A 345 0.58 4.30 -6.16
CA GLN A 345 -0.25 4.88 -5.09
C GLN A 345 -0.89 3.81 -4.19
N ARG A 346 -0.97 2.56 -4.62
CA ARG A 346 -1.33 1.42 -3.73
C ARG A 346 -0.35 1.20 -2.58
N LEU A 347 0.84 1.77 -2.65
CA LEU A 347 1.87 1.71 -1.62
C LEU A 347 1.95 2.99 -0.75
N LYS A 348 0.98 3.90 -0.90
CA LYS A 348 0.92 5.19 -0.19
C LYS A 348 0.90 5.06 1.32
N ASN A 349 0.32 3.99 1.87
CA ASN A 349 0.34 3.70 3.29
C ASN A 349 1.48 2.72 3.62
N TRP A 350 2.52 3.22 4.25
CA TRP A 350 3.73 2.48 4.59
C TRP A 350 3.56 1.40 5.67
N HIS A 351 2.46 1.43 6.43
CA HIS A 351 2.17 0.42 7.46
C HIS A 351 1.57 -0.87 6.88
N THR A 352 1.10 -0.83 5.64
CA THR A 352 0.49 -2.01 5.02
C THR A 352 1.51 -3.12 4.76
N ARG A 353 1.03 -4.36 4.78
CA ARG A 353 1.83 -5.55 4.46
C ARG A 353 2.43 -5.46 3.06
N ILE A 354 1.68 -4.91 2.10
CA ILE A 354 2.09 -4.74 0.70
C ILE A 354 3.23 -3.72 0.61
N ALA A 355 3.11 -2.54 1.22
CA ALA A 355 4.17 -1.53 1.23
C ALA A 355 5.43 -2.02 1.94
N SER A 356 5.27 -2.77 3.05
CA SER A 356 6.39 -3.40 3.73
C SER A 356 7.12 -4.44 2.87
N ALA A 357 6.39 -5.21 2.05
CA ALA A 357 6.97 -6.16 1.11
C ALA A 357 7.71 -5.44 -0.04
N ALA A 358 7.11 -4.39 -0.60
CA ALA A 358 7.72 -3.60 -1.67
C ALA A 358 9.06 -2.98 -1.26
N ARG A 359 9.17 -2.47 -0.01
CA ARG A 359 10.45 -1.95 0.53
C ARG A 359 11.55 -3.00 0.69
N ARG A 360 11.22 -4.28 0.67
CA ARG A 360 12.21 -5.38 0.73
C ARG A 360 12.74 -5.78 -0.63
N LEU A 361 12.10 -5.32 -1.71
CA LEU A 361 12.59 -5.55 -3.06
C LEU A 361 13.92 -4.81 -3.26
N LYS A 362 14.97 -5.58 -3.51
CA LYS A 362 16.26 -5.04 -3.89
C LYS A 362 16.35 -5.01 -5.40
N SER A 363 16.63 -3.86 -5.96
CA SER A 363 16.87 -3.71 -7.39
C SER A 363 17.76 -2.52 -7.64
N LYS A 364 18.58 -2.62 -8.66
CA LYS A 364 19.46 -1.55 -9.12
C LYS A 364 18.67 -0.43 -9.79
N TYR A 365 17.69 -0.79 -10.62
CA TYR A 365 16.82 0.12 -11.35
C TYR A 365 15.38 0.00 -10.86
N MET A 366 14.68 1.12 -10.90
CA MET A 366 13.25 1.15 -10.57
C MET A 366 12.50 2.18 -11.38
N VAL A 367 11.38 1.79 -11.96
CA VAL A 367 10.41 2.72 -12.56
C VAL A 367 9.07 2.53 -11.83
N ALA A 368 8.70 3.53 -11.06
CA ALA A 368 7.37 3.61 -10.46
C ALA A 368 6.44 4.39 -11.39
N LEU A 369 5.21 3.93 -11.55
CA LEU A 369 4.19 4.53 -12.41
C LEU A 369 2.98 4.90 -11.59
N SER A 370 2.50 6.14 -11.73
CA SER A 370 1.22 6.59 -11.17
C SER A 370 0.65 7.72 -12.00
N GLY A 371 -0.68 7.76 -12.16
CA GLY A 371 -1.36 8.97 -12.66
C GLY A 371 -1.63 9.99 -11.56
N THR A 372 -1.65 9.52 -10.30
CA THR A 372 -2.01 10.29 -9.11
C THR A 372 -1.10 9.89 -7.94
N PRO A 373 0.17 10.32 -7.94
CA PRO A 373 1.12 9.93 -6.86
C PRO A 373 0.80 10.57 -5.51
N LEU A 374 -0.09 11.54 -5.48
CA LEU A 374 -0.59 12.25 -4.30
C LEU A 374 -2.11 12.36 -4.40
N GLU A 375 -2.84 11.74 -3.49
CA GLU A 375 -4.31 11.74 -3.52
C GLU A 375 -4.92 12.53 -2.36
N ASN A 376 -4.49 12.27 -1.14
CA ASN A 376 -5.13 12.82 0.06
C ASN A 376 -4.17 13.52 1.02
N LYS A 377 -2.92 13.05 1.14
CA LYS A 377 -1.97 13.50 2.14
C LYS A 377 -0.56 13.60 1.58
N LEU A 378 0.17 14.57 2.07
CA LEU A 378 1.56 14.76 1.66
C LEU A 378 2.48 13.59 2.07
N GLU A 379 2.14 12.89 3.15
CA GLU A 379 2.82 11.67 3.61
C GLU A 379 2.72 10.51 2.62
N GLU A 380 1.67 10.48 1.78
CA GLU A 380 1.53 9.49 0.72
C GLU A 380 2.64 9.65 -0.33
N LEU A 381 2.93 10.90 -0.72
CA LEU A 381 4.04 11.19 -1.62
C LEU A 381 5.38 10.82 -0.98
N PHE A 382 5.57 11.09 0.31
CA PHE A 382 6.77 10.68 1.03
C PHE A 382 6.96 9.16 0.97
N SER A 383 5.89 8.38 1.24
CA SER A 383 5.92 6.92 1.19
C SER A 383 6.32 6.37 -0.19
N VAL A 384 5.80 6.98 -1.26
CA VAL A 384 6.14 6.59 -2.64
C VAL A 384 7.56 6.99 -3.00
N MET A 385 7.98 8.21 -2.64
CA MET A 385 9.34 8.70 -2.93
C MET A 385 10.41 7.92 -2.15
N GLU A 386 10.11 7.43 -0.93
CA GLU A 386 11.00 6.56 -0.16
C GLU A 386 11.33 5.25 -0.90
N LEU A 387 10.40 4.72 -1.70
CA LEU A 387 10.65 3.55 -2.56
C LEU A 387 11.59 3.87 -3.72
N VAL A 388 11.42 5.04 -4.32
CA VAL A 388 12.23 5.50 -5.46
C VAL A 388 13.63 5.90 -4.99
N ASP A 389 13.71 6.80 -4.02
CA ASP A 389 14.96 7.27 -3.41
C ASP A 389 14.71 7.72 -1.96
N GLN A 390 15.12 6.89 -1.02
CA GLN A 390 14.94 7.11 0.43
C GLN A 390 15.62 8.38 0.98
N TYR A 391 16.44 9.05 0.18
CA TYR A 391 17.15 10.27 0.57
C TYR A 391 16.59 11.54 -0.07
N CYS A 392 15.68 11.41 -1.03
CA CYS A 392 15.17 12.51 -1.85
C CYS A 392 14.50 13.62 -1.01
N LEU A 393 13.66 13.23 -0.05
CA LEU A 393 12.91 14.17 0.82
C LEU A 393 13.54 14.35 2.21
N GLY A 394 14.73 13.79 2.43
CA GLY A 394 15.41 13.83 3.73
C GLY A 394 14.72 12.97 4.81
N PRO A 395 15.11 13.14 6.09
CA PRO A 395 14.51 12.39 7.19
C PRO A 395 13.03 12.75 7.39
N TYR A 396 12.18 11.73 7.60
CA TYR A 396 10.75 11.94 7.79
C TYR A 396 10.38 12.94 8.91
N TYR A 397 11.11 12.93 10.01
CA TYR A 397 10.84 13.85 11.11
C TYR A 397 11.12 15.33 10.74
N GLN A 398 12.11 15.60 9.87
CA GLN A 398 12.38 16.94 9.34
C GLN A 398 11.32 17.34 8.31
N PHE A 399 10.98 16.42 7.39
CA PHE A 399 9.90 16.60 6.43
C PHE A 399 8.59 16.95 7.13
N ARG A 400 8.23 16.19 8.17
CA ARG A 400 7.03 16.44 8.98
C ARG A 400 7.05 17.82 9.64
N ASP A 401 8.12 18.18 10.31
CA ASP A 401 8.25 19.45 11.02
C ASP A 401 8.23 20.67 10.07
N GLN A 402 8.82 20.52 8.88
CA GLN A 402 8.92 21.60 7.89
C GLN A 402 7.67 21.77 7.06
N CYS A 403 6.98 20.69 6.75
CA CYS A 403 5.96 20.67 5.69
C CYS A 403 4.53 20.44 6.22
N ILE A 404 4.38 19.87 7.43
CA ILE A 404 3.07 19.54 7.99
C ILE A 404 2.76 20.45 9.17
N VAL A 405 1.67 21.19 9.08
CA VAL A 405 1.19 22.05 10.17
C VAL A 405 0.24 21.23 11.04
N THR A 406 0.55 21.10 12.33
CA THR A 406 -0.28 20.36 13.28
C THR A 406 -0.70 21.24 14.45
N ASN A 407 -1.86 20.95 15.06
CA ASN A 407 -2.26 21.56 16.33
C ASN A 407 -1.55 20.89 17.52
N ASP A 408 -1.86 21.35 18.74
CA ASP A 408 -1.31 20.84 20.00
C ASP A 408 -1.66 19.38 20.29
N THR A 409 -2.65 18.81 19.61
CA THR A 409 -3.03 17.38 19.71
C THR A 409 -2.36 16.53 18.65
N GLY A 410 -1.57 17.11 17.75
CA GLY A 410 -0.91 16.42 16.63
C GLY A 410 -1.80 16.23 15.39
N LYS A 411 -3.02 16.81 15.37
CA LYS A 411 -3.90 16.80 14.20
C LYS A 411 -3.33 17.70 13.11
N VAL A 412 -3.32 17.25 11.86
CA VAL A 412 -2.86 18.03 10.71
C VAL A 412 -3.86 19.13 10.39
N LEU A 413 -3.40 20.37 10.40
CA LEU A 413 -4.17 21.56 10.04
C LEU A 413 -3.89 22.05 8.62
N GLY A 414 -2.80 21.62 8.03
CA GLY A 414 -2.44 22.04 6.68
C GLY A 414 -1.04 21.61 6.29
N TYR A 415 -0.65 22.06 5.12
CA TYR A 415 0.68 21.81 4.54
C TYR A 415 1.31 23.14 4.13
N ARG A 416 2.63 23.20 4.20
CA ARG A 416 3.44 24.38 3.82
C ARG A 416 4.70 23.94 3.08
N ASN A 417 5.41 24.89 2.46
CA ASN A 417 6.65 24.64 1.71
C ASN A 417 6.48 23.65 0.55
N LEU A 418 5.31 23.64 -0.07
CA LEU A 418 4.95 22.69 -1.15
C LEU A 418 5.87 22.85 -2.37
N ASN A 419 6.26 24.08 -2.71
CA ASN A 419 7.18 24.36 -3.82
C ASN A 419 8.58 23.79 -3.58
N THR A 420 9.05 23.81 -2.31
CA THR A 420 10.33 23.20 -1.94
C THR A 420 10.30 21.70 -2.16
N ILE A 421 9.22 21.03 -1.71
CA ILE A 421 8.99 19.60 -1.97
C ILE A 421 8.95 19.33 -3.47
N GLY A 422 8.18 20.12 -4.22
CA GLY A 422 8.08 20.00 -5.68
C GLY A 422 9.45 20.07 -6.35
N THR A 423 10.32 20.98 -5.92
CA THR A 423 11.69 21.10 -6.43
C THR A 423 12.55 19.87 -6.12
N GLN A 424 12.44 19.33 -4.90
CA GLN A 424 13.18 18.13 -4.49
C GLN A 424 12.74 16.90 -5.28
N VAL A 425 11.42 16.67 -5.42
CA VAL A 425 10.92 15.48 -6.11
C VAL A 425 11.16 15.53 -7.62
N LYS A 426 11.22 16.71 -8.25
CA LYS A 426 11.52 16.88 -9.70
C LYS A 426 12.84 16.24 -10.13
N GLN A 427 13.75 15.99 -9.19
CA GLN A 427 15.00 15.26 -9.50
C GLN A 427 14.75 13.79 -9.82
N LYS A 428 13.68 13.19 -9.27
CA LYS A 428 13.34 11.77 -9.37
C LYS A 428 11.96 11.52 -9.96
N LEU A 429 11.16 12.57 -10.15
CA LEU A 429 9.79 12.51 -10.65
C LEU A 429 9.66 13.34 -11.91
N ILE A 430 9.08 12.74 -12.95
CA ILE A 430 8.65 13.46 -14.15
C ILE A 430 7.12 13.40 -14.24
N ARG A 431 6.50 14.56 -14.50
CA ARG A 431 5.05 14.71 -14.66
C ARG A 431 4.72 15.61 -15.82
N ARG A 432 3.80 15.19 -16.65
CA ARG A 432 3.23 15.97 -17.75
C ARG A 432 1.72 15.79 -17.75
N ARG A 433 1.03 16.87 -18.06
CA ARG A 433 -0.42 16.85 -18.23
C ARG A 433 -0.76 16.75 -19.72
N LYS A 434 -1.95 16.28 -20.05
CA LYS A 434 -2.44 16.22 -21.43
C LYS A 434 -2.39 17.59 -22.12
N ARG A 435 -2.65 18.66 -21.37
CA ARG A 435 -2.59 20.05 -21.87
C ARG A 435 -1.16 20.56 -22.13
N ASP A 436 -0.14 19.96 -21.49
CA ASP A 436 1.25 20.39 -21.59
C ASP A 436 1.96 19.69 -22.78
N VAL A 437 1.37 18.62 -23.29
CA VAL A 437 1.87 17.90 -24.45
C VAL A 437 1.03 18.32 -25.66
N GLU A 438 1.71 18.79 -26.71
CA GLU A 438 1.07 19.15 -27.99
C GLU A 438 0.47 17.90 -28.64
N MET A 439 -0.65 17.47 -28.11
CA MET A 439 -1.38 16.32 -28.63
C MET A 439 -2.73 16.77 -29.16
N GLN A 440 -3.05 16.30 -30.35
CA GLN A 440 -4.39 16.37 -30.90
C GLN A 440 -5.27 15.31 -30.20
N LEU A 441 -5.60 15.53 -28.92
CA LEU A 441 -6.70 14.79 -28.30
C LEU A 441 -8.01 15.40 -28.75
N PRO A 442 -9.01 14.57 -29.00
CA PRO A 442 -10.34 15.07 -29.33
C PRO A 442 -10.95 15.88 -28.17
N HIS A 443 -11.93 16.69 -28.48
CA HIS A 443 -12.60 17.51 -27.47
C HIS A 443 -13.30 16.62 -26.44
N ARG A 444 -13.14 16.95 -25.13
CA ARG A 444 -13.85 16.32 -24.01
C ARG A 444 -14.90 17.29 -23.46
N ARG A 445 -16.12 16.80 -23.29
CA ARG A 445 -17.22 17.53 -22.67
C ARG A 445 -17.75 16.75 -21.47
N ASP A 446 -17.70 17.37 -20.29
CA ASP A 446 -18.20 16.80 -19.05
C ASP A 446 -19.57 17.44 -18.72
N THR A 447 -20.54 16.60 -18.40
CA THR A 447 -21.91 17.03 -18.09
C THR A 447 -22.37 16.30 -16.81
N ASN A 448 -22.81 17.07 -15.82
CA ASN A 448 -23.48 16.51 -14.65
C ASN A 448 -25.00 16.61 -14.90
N LEU A 449 -25.64 15.46 -15.02
CA LEU A 449 -27.08 15.39 -15.21
C LEU A 449 -27.75 15.17 -13.85
N LEU A 450 -28.51 16.14 -13.39
CA LEU A 450 -29.26 16.06 -12.15
C LEU A 450 -30.52 15.22 -12.37
N VAL A 451 -30.60 14.09 -11.64
CA VAL A 451 -31.71 13.13 -11.73
C VAL A 451 -32.52 13.20 -10.43
N PRO A 452 -33.83 13.41 -10.49
CA PRO A 452 -34.69 13.41 -9.30
C PRO A 452 -34.75 11.97 -8.72
N MET A 453 -34.82 11.85 -7.39
CA MET A 453 -35.11 10.58 -6.73
C MET A 453 -36.62 10.36 -6.64
N THR A 454 -37.03 9.09 -6.45
CA THR A 454 -38.40 8.75 -6.06
C THR A 454 -38.65 9.15 -4.60
N ASP A 455 -39.92 9.34 -4.23
CA ASP A 455 -40.29 9.68 -2.83
C ASP A 455 -39.80 8.64 -1.84
N GLN A 456 -39.81 7.35 -2.24
CA GLN A 456 -39.31 6.24 -1.41
C GLN A 456 -37.80 6.29 -1.21
N GLN A 457 -37.05 6.63 -2.26
CA GLN A 457 -35.60 6.82 -2.12
C GLN A 457 -35.28 8.02 -1.24
N MET A 458 -36.01 9.12 -1.42
CA MET A 458 -35.81 10.35 -0.66
C MET A 458 -36.08 10.08 0.85
N ALA A 459 -37.16 9.39 1.18
CA ALA A 459 -37.48 9.08 2.58
C ALA A 459 -36.36 8.29 3.28
N ILE A 460 -35.79 7.27 2.62
CA ILE A 460 -34.65 6.50 3.19
C ILE A 460 -33.41 7.38 3.30
N HIS A 461 -33.14 8.23 2.30
CA HIS A 461 -32.01 9.14 2.32
C HIS A 461 -32.09 10.13 3.47
N GLU A 462 -33.27 10.74 3.72
CA GLU A 462 -33.52 11.67 4.83
C GLU A 462 -33.40 11.01 6.20
N GLU A 463 -33.89 9.77 6.37
CA GLU A 463 -33.71 8.98 7.59
C GLU A 463 -32.23 8.78 7.92
N CYS A 464 -31.44 8.36 6.90
CA CYS A 464 -30.00 8.21 7.05
C CYS A 464 -29.32 9.56 7.32
N ALA A 465 -29.73 10.64 6.64
CA ALA A 465 -29.19 11.97 6.83
C ALA A 465 -29.46 12.51 8.23
N SER A 466 -30.66 12.28 8.78
CA SER A 466 -31.00 12.62 10.16
C SER A 466 -30.10 11.93 11.17
N THR A 467 -29.85 10.63 10.99
CA THR A 467 -28.90 9.87 11.83
C THR A 467 -27.47 10.43 11.75
N VAL A 468 -27.02 10.76 10.55
CA VAL A 468 -25.69 11.37 10.34
C VAL A 468 -25.62 12.73 11.03
N ALA A 469 -26.67 13.56 10.92
CA ALA A 469 -26.75 14.87 11.56
C ALA A 469 -26.66 14.78 13.09
N GLN A 470 -27.37 13.84 13.70
CA GLN A 470 -27.31 13.61 15.16
C GLN A 470 -25.89 13.22 15.60
N LEU A 471 -25.20 12.35 14.85
CA LEU A 471 -23.84 11.95 15.14
C LEU A 471 -22.83 13.10 14.96
N ILE A 472 -23.04 13.95 13.98
CA ILE A 472 -22.26 15.17 13.77
C ILE A 472 -22.49 16.17 14.90
N HIS A 473 -23.73 16.38 15.32
CA HIS A 473 -24.04 17.23 16.45
C HIS A 473 -23.36 16.73 17.75
N LYS A 474 -23.40 15.41 17.99
CA LYS A 474 -22.69 14.78 19.10
C LYS A 474 -21.18 15.01 19.02
N TRP A 475 -20.59 14.91 17.83
CA TRP A 475 -19.18 15.21 17.60
C TRP A 475 -18.86 16.69 17.90
N ASN A 476 -19.66 17.63 17.39
CA ASN A 476 -19.46 19.06 17.61
C ASN A 476 -19.53 19.45 19.09
N ALA A 477 -20.41 18.78 19.85
CA ALA A 477 -20.58 19.04 21.29
C ALA A 477 -19.44 18.44 22.14
N HIS A 478 -18.92 17.26 21.79
CA HIS A 478 -18.01 16.51 22.65
C HIS A 478 -16.63 16.27 22.04
N HIS A 479 -16.42 16.55 20.75
CA HIS A 479 -15.23 16.22 19.94
C HIS A 479 -14.80 14.75 20.05
N PHE A 480 -15.74 13.86 20.39
CA PHE A 480 -15.54 12.43 20.55
C PHE A 480 -16.74 11.65 20.01
N LEU A 481 -16.46 10.59 19.24
CA LEU A 481 -17.42 9.55 18.87
C LEU A 481 -16.88 8.18 19.32
N SER A 482 -17.76 7.37 19.88
CA SER A 482 -17.43 5.96 20.17
C SER A 482 -17.16 5.21 18.85
N GLU A 483 -16.51 4.07 18.93
CA GLU A 483 -16.26 3.22 17.76
C GLU A 483 -17.56 2.78 17.07
N LYS A 484 -18.59 2.47 17.86
CA LYS A 484 -19.94 2.19 17.35
C LYS A 484 -20.55 3.39 16.61
N ASP A 485 -20.43 4.60 17.16
CA ASP A 485 -20.96 5.81 16.52
C ASP A 485 -20.22 6.08 15.19
N ARG A 486 -18.91 5.86 15.15
CA ARG A 486 -18.14 6.02 13.93
C ARG A 486 -18.56 5.00 12.85
N HIS A 487 -18.74 3.74 13.25
CA HIS A 487 -19.22 2.71 12.34
C HIS A 487 -20.62 3.05 11.82
N ARG A 488 -21.53 3.47 12.72
CA ARG A 488 -22.89 3.90 12.35
C ARG A 488 -22.89 5.09 11.39
N LEU A 489 -22.00 6.07 11.61
CA LEU A 489 -21.83 7.21 10.71
C LEU A 489 -21.43 6.76 9.30
N LEU A 490 -20.41 5.91 9.19
CA LEU A 490 -19.93 5.41 7.90
C LEU A 490 -20.97 4.56 7.18
N LEU A 491 -21.68 3.72 7.92
CA LEU A 491 -22.76 2.91 7.37
C LEU A 491 -23.86 3.78 6.77
N ASN A 492 -24.36 4.80 7.50
CA ASN A 492 -25.42 5.68 6.99
C ASN A 492 -24.95 6.52 5.80
N LEU A 493 -23.71 7.01 5.79
CA LEU A 493 -23.16 7.70 4.63
C LEU A 493 -23.11 6.80 3.38
N ASN A 494 -22.76 5.51 3.54
CA ASN A 494 -22.80 4.56 2.43
C ASN A 494 -24.24 4.23 2.02
N MET A 495 -25.16 4.07 2.96
CA MET A 495 -26.57 3.85 2.66
C MET A 495 -27.18 5.03 1.88
N MET A 496 -26.88 6.28 2.27
CA MET A 496 -27.31 7.47 1.52
C MET A 496 -26.84 7.41 0.06
N ARG A 497 -25.61 6.98 -0.20
CA ARG A 497 -25.11 6.85 -1.56
C ARG A 497 -25.74 5.69 -2.33
N MET A 498 -25.94 4.53 -1.66
CA MET A 498 -26.58 3.39 -2.29
C MET A 498 -28.00 3.69 -2.70
N VAL A 499 -28.75 4.39 -1.86
CA VAL A 499 -30.15 4.75 -2.17
C VAL A 499 -30.27 5.80 -3.26
N CYS A 500 -29.25 6.66 -3.46
CA CYS A 500 -29.19 7.57 -4.62
C CYS A 500 -29.23 6.81 -5.96
N ASP A 501 -28.75 5.58 -5.99
CA ASP A 501 -28.74 4.75 -7.18
C ASP A 501 -29.99 3.87 -7.26
N SER A 502 -30.25 3.01 -6.27
CA SER A 502 -31.41 2.15 -6.19
C SER A 502 -31.62 1.59 -4.79
N THR A 503 -32.86 1.48 -4.33
CA THR A 503 -33.19 0.77 -3.08
C THR A 503 -32.81 -0.72 -3.14
N PHE A 504 -32.79 -1.33 -4.33
CA PHE A 504 -32.40 -2.71 -4.54
C PHE A 504 -30.96 -3.02 -4.07
N ILE A 505 -30.08 -2.02 -4.03
CA ILE A 505 -28.72 -2.18 -3.52
C ILE A 505 -28.75 -2.49 -2.03
N LEU A 506 -29.73 -1.91 -1.29
CA LEU A 506 -29.88 -2.10 0.16
C LEU A 506 -30.54 -3.41 0.50
N ASP A 507 -31.77 -3.65 0.03
CA ASP A 507 -32.65 -4.73 0.49
C ASP A 507 -32.81 -5.91 -0.48
N GLN A 508 -32.41 -5.76 -1.73
CA GLN A 508 -32.56 -6.74 -2.83
C GLN A 508 -34.04 -7.13 -3.14
N HIS A 509 -35.01 -6.42 -2.61
CA HIS A 509 -36.43 -6.68 -2.76
C HIS A 509 -37.17 -5.54 -3.44
N THR A 510 -36.96 -4.32 -2.98
CA THR A 510 -37.60 -3.14 -3.55
C THR A 510 -36.75 -2.59 -4.69
N ARG A 511 -37.41 -2.08 -5.71
CA ARG A 511 -36.74 -1.46 -6.84
C ARG A 511 -37.33 -0.08 -7.12
N TYR A 512 -36.75 0.93 -6.50
CA TYR A 512 -37.02 2.33 -6.77
C TYR A 512 -35.72 2.95 -7.31
N ASP A 513 -35.69 3.26 -8.60
CA ASP A 513 -34.55 3.85 -9.27
C ASP A 513 -35.01 4.69 -10.48
N VAL A 514 -34.41 5.84 -10.67
CA VAL A 514 -34.63 6.71 -11.84
C VAL A 514 -33.38 6.70 -12.74
N LYS A 515 -32.19 6.59 -12.14
CA LYS A 515 -30.93 6.65 -12.87
C LYS A 515 -30.79 5.57 -13.94
N ILE A 516 -31.34 4.36 -13.73
CA ILE A 516 -31.32 3.28 -14.73
C ILE A 516 -32.13 3.70 -15.95
N GLY A 517 -33.33 4.26 -15.74
CA GLY A 517 -34.17 4.76 -16.82
C GLY A 517 -33.46 5.86 -17.64
N GLU A 518 -32.85 6.84 -16.96
CA GLU A 518 -32.11 7.91 -17.62
C GLU A 518 -30.85 7.37 -18.36
N CYS A 519 -30.13 6.44 -17.77
CA CYS A 519 -28.99 5.78 -18.43
C CYS A 519 -29.43 5.05 -19.72
N LEU A 520 -30.55 4.34 -19.68
CA LEU A 520 -31.10 3.65 -20.85
C LEU A 520 -31.56 4.65 -21.93
N ASN A 521 -32.17 5.77 -21.55
CA ASN A 521 -32.54 6.83 -22.49
C ASN A 521 -31.30 7.41 -23.20
N ILE A 522 -30.21 7.63 -22.47
CA ILE A 522 -28.94 8.09 -23.02
C ILE A 522 -28.36 7.03 -23.99
N ILE A 523 -28.37 5.76 -23.59
CA ILE A 523 -27.88 4.65 -24.43
C ILE A 523 -28.68 4.54 -25.69
N ASP A 524 -30.02 4.57 -25.61
CA ASP A 524 -30.93 4.49 -26.77
C ASP A 524 -30.69 5.64 -27.75
N GLN A 525 -30.56 6.87 -27.27
CA GLN A 525 -30.25 8.03 -28.11
C GLN A 525 -28.92 7.89 -28.84
N MET A 526 -27.89 7.38 -28.17
CA MET A 526 -26.56 7.19 -28.77
C MET A 526 -26.57 6.08 -29.82
N ILE A 527 -27.24 4.96 -29.54
CA ILE A 527 -27.33 3.85 -30.49
C ILE A 527 -28.13 4.24 -31.73
N GLN A 528 -29.22 5.00 -31.58
CA GLN A 528 -30.00 5.52 -32.70
C GLN A 528 -29.22 6.53 -33.56
N GLY A 529 -28.28 7.25 -32.97
CA GLY A 529 -27.43 8.26 -33.64
C GLY A 529 -26.33 7.72 -34.54
N GLY A 530 -26.06 6.41 -34.56
CA GLY A 530 -24.99 5.84 -35.37
C GLY A 530 -24.26 4.64 -34.75
N ASP A 531 -22.98 4.46 -35.10
CA ASP A 531 -22.12 3.36 -34.64
C ASP A 531 -21.40 3.63 -33.31
N GLU A 532 -21.95 4.49 -32.47
CA GLU A 532 -21.35 4.86 -31.20
C GLU A 532 -21.41 3.72 -30.18
N LYS A 533 -20.34 3.57 -29.40
CA LYS A 533 -20.25 2.65 -28.27
C LYS A 533 -20.23 3.41 -26.96
N VAL A 534 -20.84 2.84 -25.94
CA VAL A 534 -21.02 3.46 -24.63
C VAL A 534 -20.33 2.63 -23.56
N VAL A 535 -19.65 3.31 -22.64
CA VAL A 535 -19.09 2.69 -21.43
C VAL A 535 -19.87 3.18 -20.23
N VAL A 536 -20.33 2.27 -19.37
CA VAL A 536 -21.07 2.58 -18.16
C VAL A 536 -20.31 2.09 -16.94
N PHE A 537 -20.10 2.97 -15.96
CA PHE A 537 -19.45 2.67 -14.69
C PHE A 537 -20.39 2.86 -13.50
N SER A 538 -20.27 1.97 -12.54
CA SER A 538 -20.79 2.13 -11.19
C SER A 538 -19.86 1.49 -10.16
N GLN A 539 -19.80 2.05 -8.97
CA GLN A 539 -19.13 1.42 -7.82
C GLN A 539 -19.88 0.15 -7.37
N TRP A 540 -21.19 0.11 -7.57
CA TRP A 540 -22.07 -0.93 -7.06
C TRP A 540 -22.36 -2.02 -8.09
N GLU A 541 -21.90 -3.25 -7.83
CA GLU A 541 -22.15 -4.40 -8.70
C GLU A 541 -23.65 -4.70 -8.85
N ARG A 542 -24.44 -4.51 -7.79
CA ARG A 542 -25.91 -4.70 -7.85
C ARG A 542 -26.56 -3.73 -8.84
N MET A 543 -26.10 -2.49 -8.88
CA MET A 543 -26.59 -1.48 -9.82
C MET A 543 -26.27 -1.86 -11.28
N THR A 544 -25.03 -2.27 -11.54
CA THR A 544 -24.65 -2.74 -12.89
C THR A 544 -25.43 -3.98 -13.31
N ARG A 545 -25.73 -4.92 -12.40
CA ARG A 545 -26.56 -6.08 -12.69
C ARG A 545 -28.00 -5.72 -13.05
N LEU A 546 -28.61 -4.73 -12.39
CA LEU A 546 -29.93 -4.23 -12.78
C LEU A 546 -29.92 -3.69 -14.21
N LEU A 547 -28.88 -2.91 -14.56
CA LEU A 547 -28.76 -2.39 -15.92
C LEU A 547 -28.53 -3.51 -16.97
N VAL A 548 -27.75 -4.56 -16.64
CA VAL A 548 -27.60 -5.74 -17.51
C VAL A 548 -28.96 -6.35 -17.84
N GLN A 549 -29.79 -6.59 -16.83
CA GLN A 549 -31.14 -7.16 -17.04
C GLN A 549 -32.02 -6.31 -17.96
N GLU A 550 -31.91 -5.00 -17.87
CA GLU A 550 -32.69 -4.09 -18.72
C GLU A 550 -32.15 -4.06 -20.17
N LEU A 551 -30.84 -4.12 -20.36
CA LEU A 551 -30.23 -4.22 -21.69
C LEU A 551 -30.60 -5.54 -22.38
N GLU A 552 -30.58 -6.65 -21.62
CA GLU A 552 -31.06 -7.98 -22.14
C GLU A 552 -32.51 -7.92 -22.59
N LYS A 553 -33.42 -7.31 -21.79
CA LYS A 553 -34.84 -7.14 -22.16
C LYS A 553 -35.03 -6.33 -23.44
N ARG A 554 -34.13 -5.35 -23.70
CA ARG A 554 -34.19 -4.51 -24.92
C ARG A 554 -33.41 -5.10 -26.09
N GLY A 555 -32.73 -6.25 -25.91
CA GLY A 555 -31.92 -6.88 -26.95
C GLY A 555 -30.68 -6.06 -27.35
N ILE A 556 -30.15 -5.21 -26.44
CA ILE A 556 -28.97 -4.38 -26.71
C ILE A 556 -27.71 -5.22 -26.42
N GLY A 557 -26.85 -5.36 -27.42
CA GLY A 557 -25.59 -6.09 -27.32
C GLY A 557 -24.64 -5.41 -26.32
N HIS A 558 -24.20 -6.15 -25.31
CA HIS A 558 -23.37 -5.62 -24.25
C HIS A 558 -22.39 -6.66 -23.72
N VAL A 559 -21.35 -6.19 -23.03
CA VAL A 559 -20.43 -7.01 -22.22
C VAL A 559 -20.38 -6.46 -20.81
N TYR A 560 -20.18 -7.35 -19.84
CA TYR A 560 -20.17 -7.01 -18.43
C TYR A 560 -18.89 -7.49 -17.74
N LEU A 561 -18.18 -6.55 -17.11
CA LEU A 561 -16.93 -6.80 -16.39
C LEU A 561 -17.06 -6.37 -14.92
N HIS A 562 -16.95 -7.31 -14.00
CA HIS A 562 -17.01 -7.08 -12.55
C HIS A 562 -15.85 -7.76 -11.82
N GLY A 563 -15.71 -7.54 -10.52
CA GLY A 563 -14.62 -8.09 -9.70
C GLY A 563 -14.47 -9.61 -9.78
N GLY A 564 -15.58 -10.34 -9.81
CA GLY A 564 -15.60 -11.81 -9.90
C GLY A 564 -15.16 -12.42 -11.24
N VAL A 565 -14.89 -11.60 -12.28
CA VAL A 565 -14.41 -12.13 -13.57
C VAL A 565 -12.93 -12.50 -13.49
N PRO A 566 -12.57 -13.78 -13.75
CA PRO A 566 -11.17 -14.21 -13.71
C PRO A 566 -10.27 -13.41 -14.67
N SER A 567 -9.06 -13.05 -14.21
CA SER A 567 -8.12 -12.21 -14.98
C SER A 567 -7.85 -12.69 -16.41
N PRO A 568 -7.71 -14.00 -16.72
CA PRO A 568 -7.53 -14.46 -18.10
C PRO A 568 -8.71 -14.16 -19.03
N LYS A 569 -9.94 -14.16 -18.51
CA LYS A 569 -11.16 -13.91 -19.31
C LYS A 569 -11.39 -12.42 -19.60
N ARG A 570 -10.81 -11.51 -18.83
CA ARG A 570 -10.99 -10.06 -18.96
C ARG A 570 -10.53 -9.55 -20.32
N GLY A 571 -9.42 -10.08 -20.85
CA GLY A 571 -8.92 -9.75 -22.18
C GLY A 571 -9.89 -10.05 -23.31
N ALA A 572 -10.53 -11.22 -23.28
CA ALA A 572 -11.51 -11.65 -24.27
C ALA A 572 -12.75 -10.73 -24.26
N ILE A 573 -13.24 -10.33 -23.08
CA ILE A 573 -14.38 -9.39 -22.92
C ILE A 573 -14.05 -8.03 -23.56
N VAL A 574 -12.85 -7.49 -23.30
CA VAL A 574 -12.43 -6.22 -23.91
C VAL A 574 -12.29 -6.36 -25.42
N GLN A 575 -11.72 -7.46 -25.89
CA GLN A 575 -11.58 -7.73 -27.33
C GLN A 575 -12.95 -7.86 -28.01
N SER A 576 -13.91 -8.56 -27.41
CA SER A 576 -15.29 -8.65 -27.92
C SER A 576 -15.91 -7.25 -28.04
N PHE A 577 -15.80 -6.40 -27.02
CA PHE A 577 -16.29 -5.02 -27.10
C PHE A 577 -15.62 -4.21 -28.23
N GLN A 578 -14.34 -4.41 -28.46
CA GLN A 578 -13.61 -3.66 -29.50
C GLN A 578 -13.95 -4.12 -30.92
N SER A 579 -14.03 -5.44 -31.14
CA SER A 579 -14.13 -6.04 -32.50
C SER A 579 -15.56 -6.29 -32.96
N ASP A 580 -16.52 -6.55 -32.05
CA ASP A 580 -17.89 -6.86 -32.37
C ASP A 580 -18.70 -5.55 -32.53
N PRO A 581 -19.24 -5.26 -33.73
CA PRO A 581 -20.08 -4.09 -33.98
C PRO A 581 -21.43 -4.16 -33.26
N ASP A 582 -21.96 -5.33 -32.97
CA ASP A 582 -23.22 -5.49 -32.27
C ASP A 582 -23.10 -5.30 -30.76
N CYS A 583 -21.88 -5.42 -30.22
CA CYS A 583 -21.58 -5.13 -28.82
C CYS A 583 -21.45 -3.62 -28.62
N ARG A 584 -22.55 -2.98 -28.19
CA ARG A 584 -22.69 -1.50 -28.13
C ARG A 584 -22.36 -0.92 -26.75
N VAL A 585 -22.53 -1.70 -25.70
CA VAL A 585 -22.39 -1.23 -24.32
C VAL A 585 -21.35 -2.06 -23.56
N PHE A 586 -20.42 -1.39 -22.88
CA PHE A 586 -19.48 -1.98 -21.94
C PHE A 586 -19.86 -1.54 -20.52
N LEU A 587 -20.28 -2.49 -19.69
CA LEU A 587 -20.57 -2.22 -18.28
C LEU A 587 -19.41 -2.67 -17.41
N SER A 588 -19.03 -1.84 -16.43
CA SER A 588 -17.97 -2.21 -15.49
C SER A 588 -18.19 -1.65 -14.10
N THR A 589 -17.76 -2.41 -13.11
CA THR A 589 -17.52 -1.88 -11.76
C THR A 589 -16.12 -1.24 -11.69
N ASP A 590 -15.84 -0.46 -10.62
CA ASP A 590 -14.50 0.12 -10.40
C ASP A 590 -13.40 -0.94 -10.35
N ALA A 591 -13.68 -2.11 -9.78
CA ALA A 591 -12.76 -3.25 -9.77
C ALA A 591 -12.37 -3.74 -11.19
N GLY A 592 -13.28 -3.60 -12.17
CA GLY A 592 -13.02 -3.90 -13.58
C GLY A 592 -12.38 -2.75 -14.36
N SER A 593 -12.41 -1.51 -13.82
CA SER A 593 -12.02 -0.30 -14.57
C SER A 593 -10.51 -0.10 -14.70
N THR A 594 -9.68 -0.76 -13.90
CA THR A 594 -8.24 -0.51 -13.89
C THR A 594 -7.57 -1.02 -15.17
N GLY A 595 -6.87 -0.12 -15.88
CA GLY A 595 -5.95 -0.43 -16.98
C GLY A 595 -6.56 -0.78 -18.33
N LEU A 596 -7.87 -0.93 -18.48
CA LEU A 596 -8.51 -1.33 -19.73
C LEU A 596 -8.36 -0.29 -20.85
N ASN A 597 -8.31 -0.76 -22.08
CA ASN A 597 -8.36 0.07 -23.27
C ASN A 597 -9.75 -0.02 -23.91
N LEU A 598 -10.56 1.04 -23.77
CA LEU A 598 -11.93 1.12 -24.26
C LEU A 598 -12.11 2.28 -25.27
N GLN A 599 -11.06 2.58 -26.05
CA GLN A 599 -11.03 3.70 -27.00
C GLN A 599 -12.06 3.57 -28.16
N SER A 600 -12.65 2.39 -28.33
CA SER A 600 -13.74 2.20 -29.30
C SER A 600 -15.01 2.97 -28.92
N ALA A 601 -15.15 3.40 -27.65
CA ALA A 601 -16.27 4.20 -27.18
C ALA A 601 -15.97 5.70 -27.22
N SER A 602 -17.03 6.50 -27.38
CA SER A 602 -17.01 7.97 -27.37
C SER A 602 -17.83 8.54 -26.23
N LEU A 603 -18.69 7.76 -25.59
CA LEU A 603 -19.49 8.16 -24.43
C LEU A 603 -19.13 7.32 -23.20
N ILE A 604 -19.02 7.99 -22.07
CA ILE A 604 -18.95 7.39 -20.75
C ILE A 604 -20.11 7.88 -19.89
N VAL A 605 -20.80 6.96 -19.23
CA VAL A 605 -21.86 7.26 -18.26
C VAL A 605 -21.41 6.76 -16.90
N ASN A 606 -21.28 7.65 -15.93
CA ASN A 606 -21.07 7.31 -14.52
C ASN A 606 -22.42 7.31 -13.81
N LEU A 607 -22.88 6.13 -13.37
CA LEU A 607 -24.15 5.99 -12.64
C LEU A 607 -24.05 6.63 -11.23
N ASP A 608 -22.85 6.61 -10.65
CA ASP A 608 -22.51 7.18 -9.36
C ASP A 608 -21.20 7.97 -9.41
N LEU A 609 -21.03 8.91 -8.49
CA LEU A 609 -19.79 9.67 -8.31
C LEU A 609 -18.91 9.02 -7.23
N PRO A 610 -17.64 8.72 -7.51
CA PRO A 610 -16.71 8.25 -6.49
C PRO A 610 -16.31 9.39 -5.54
N TRP A 611 -16.02 9.07 -4.27
CA TRP A 611 -15.47 10.02 -3.30
C TRP A 611 -14.12 10.63 -3.71
N ASN A 612 -13.35 9.86 -4.48
CA ASN A 612 -12.02 10.25 -4.92
C ASN A 612 -12.08 10.69 -6.39
N PRO A 613 -11.75 11.97 -6.70
CA PRO A 613 -11.74 12.49 -8.08
C PRO A 613 -10.78 11.70 -8.98
N ALA A 614 -9.71 11.12 -8.41
CA ALA A 614 -8.78 10.30 -9.16
C ALA A 614 -9.45 9.05 -9.76
N VAL A 615 -10.42 8.44 -9.06
CA VAL A 615 -11.18 7.29 -9.57
C VAL A 615 -12.05 7.71 -10.75
N LEU A 616 -12.69 8.89 -10.69
CA LEU A 616 -13.48 9.43 -11.81
C LEU A 616 -12.57 9.64 -13.04
N GLU A 617 -11.41 10.28 -12.85
CA GLU A 617 -10.44 10.46 -13.93
C GLU A 617 -9.87 9.12 -14.43
N GLN A 618 -9.74 8.11 -13.56
CA GLN A 618 -9.37 6.75 -13.96
C GLN A 618 -10.42 6.13 -14.88
N ARG A 619 -11.72 6.25 -14.55
CA ARG A 619 -12.82 5.81 -15.41
C ARG A 619 -12.76 6.52 -16.77
N ILE A 620 -12.65 7.84 -16.78
CA ILE A 620 -12.58 8.66 -18.01
C ILE A 620 -11.34 8.31 -18.85
N GLY A 621 -10.21 8.09 -18.21
CA GLY A 621 -8.95 7.70 -18.85
C GLY A 621 -9.00 6.34 -19.57
N ARG A 622 -10.09 5.57 -19.48
CA ARG A 622 -10.29 4.33 -20.26
C ARG A 622 -10.66 4.62 -21.73
N ILE A 623 -11.34 5.71 -21.98
CA ILE A 623 -11.72 6.16 -23.34
C ILE A 623 -10.93 7.40 -23.78
N TYR A 624 -10.61 8.33 -22.86
CA TYR A 624 -9.88 9.57 -23.15
C TYR A 624 -8.37 9.38 -23.02
N ARG A 625 -7.77 8.80 -24.04
CA ARG A 625 -6.34 8.47 -24.10
C ARG A 625 -5.81 8.54 -25.53
N LEU A 626 -4.49 8.41 -25.66
CA LEU A 626 -3.79 8.36 -26.95
C LEU A 626 -4.43 7.42 -27.94
N GLY A 627 -4.64 7.90 -29.17
CA GLY A 627 -5.26 7.12 -30.26
C GLY A 627 -6.80 7.25 -30.31
N GLN A 628 -7.42 8.00 -29.40
CA GLN A 628 -8.83 8.37 -29.52
C GLN A 628 -9.01 9.40 -30.63
N GLN A 629 -9.90 9.11 -31.57
CA GLN A 629 -10.16 9.99 -32.73
C GLN A 629 -11.51 10.72 -32.64
N ARG A 630 -12.41 10.24 -31.77
CA ARG A 630 -13.77 10.77 -31.61
C ARG A 630 -13.84 11.74 -30.43
N ASN A 631 -14.65 12.78 -30.54
CA ASN A 631 -14.96 13.65 -29.39
C ASN A 631 -15.58 12.82 -28.28
N ILE A 632 -15.22 13.13 -27.03
CA ILE A 632 -15.66 12.38 -25.87
C ILE A 632 -16.70 13.15 -25.10
N GLN A 633 -17.75 12.46 -24.76
CA GLN A 633 -18.76 12.93 -23.83
C GLN A 633 -18.71 12.13 -22.53
N VAL A 634 -18.65 12.84 -21.40
CA VAL A 634 -18.71 12.27 -20.05
C VAL A 634 -20.01 12.74 -19.41
N ILE A 635 -20.87 11.81 -19.04
CA ILE A 635 -22.13 12.10 -18.36
C ILE A 635 -22.06 11.49 -16.96
N ASN A 636 -22.19 12.34 -15.95
CA ASN A 636 -22.30 11.92 -14.56
C ASN A 636 -23.76 12.04 -14.14
N LEU A 637 -24.38 10.94 -13.75
CA LEU A 637 -25.72 10.95 -13.16
C LEU A 637 -25.61 11.28 -11.68
N VAL A 638 -26.27 12.34 -11.26
CA VAL A 638 -26.18 12.90 -9.91
C VAL A 638 -27.59 13.05 -9.35
N SER A 639 -27.88 12.43 -8.22
CA SER A 639 -29.18 12.54 -7.57
C SER A 639 -29.34 13.94 -6.98
N LYS A 640 -30.40 14.66 -7.42
CA LYS A 640 -30.68 16.04 -7.03
C LYS A 640 -31.11 16.12 -5.56
N GLY A 641 -30.64 17.14 -4.83
CA GLY A 641 -30.96 17.37 -3.42
C GLY A 641 -30.31 16.35 -2.46
N THR A 642 -29.20 15.70 -2.86
CA THR A 642 -28.60 14.62 -2.08
C THR A 642 -27.13 14.85 -1.79
N ILE A 643 -26.55 13.89 -1.04
CA ILE A 643 -25.12 13.84 -0.75
C ILE A 643 -24.26 13.87 -2.04
N GLU A 644 -24.75 13.31 -3.16
CA GLU A 644 -24.00 13.30 -4.43
C GLU A 644 -23.83 14.69 -5.04
N GLU A 645 -24.87 15.52 -4.98
CA GLU A 645 -24.78 16.90 -5.47
C GLU A 645 -23.75 17.70 -4.68
N ASN A 646 -23.71 17.51 -3.36
CA ASN A 646 -22.74 18.16 -2.49
C ASN A 646 -21.30 17.65 -2.69
N MET A 647 -21.13 16.42 -3.19
CA MET A 647 -19.81 15.87 -3.52
C MET A 647 -19.14 16.61 -4.68
N ILE A 648 -19.88 17.14 -5.64
CA ILE A 648 -19.34 17.86 -6.81
C ILE A 648 -18.43 19.01 -6.38
N GLY A 649 -18.86 19.80 -5.38
CA GLY A 649 -18.07 20.92 -4.86
C GLY A 649 -16.74 20.51 -4.23
N LYS A 650 -16.69 19.33 -3.62
CA LYS A 650 -15.51 18.82 -2.92
C LYS A 650 -14.50 18.13 -3.81
N LEU A 651 -14.94 17.52 -4.90
CA LEU A 651 -14.03 16.98 -5.91
C LEU A 651 -13.06 18.05 -6.42
N ARG A 652 -13.48 19.33 -6.48
CA ARG A 652 -12.64 20.49 -6.86
C ARG A 652 -11.57 20.82 -5.82
N PHE A 653 -11.84 20.69 -4.51
CA PHE A 653 -10.88 21.06 -3.46
C PHE A 653 -9.66 20.10 -3.41
N LYS A 654 -9.89 18.79 -3.56
CA LYS A 654 -8.78 17.81 -3.57
C LYS A 654 -7.83 18.01 -4.76
N GLN A 655 -8.34 18.53 -5.86
CA GLN A 655 -7.55 18.84 -7.05
C GLN A 655 -6.53 19.95 -6.77
N ASN A 656 -6.85 20.93 -5.93
CA ASN A 656 -5.98 22.07 -5.62
C ASN A 656 -4.72 21.66 -4.82
N MET A 657 -4.81 20.70 -3.90
CA MET A 657 -3.64 20.21 -3.14
C MET A 657 -2.63 19.50 -4.06
N PHE A 658 -3.14 18.73 -4.99
CA PHE A 658 -2.32 18.05 -5.98
C PHE A 658 -1.57 19.05 -6.87
N GLU A 659 -2.27 20.13 -7.30
CA GLU A 659 -1.70 21.20 -8.12
C GLU A 659 -0.64 22.00 -7.37
N GLY A 660 -0.78 22.22 -6.05
CA GLY A 660 0.21 22.94 -5.24
C GLY A 660 1.58 22.28 -5.21
N VAL A 661 1.63 20.97 -5.04
CA VAL A 661 2.92 20.24 -4.93
C VAL A 661 3.55 19.96 -6.30
N LEU A 662 2.75 19.48 -7.25
CA LEU A 662 3.29 18.90 -8.49
C LEU A 662 3.28 19.87 -9.66
N ASP A 663 2.41 20.88 -9.63
CA ASP A 663 2.10 21.73 -10.76
C ASP A 663 2.37 23.22 -10.50
N ASN A 664 3.18 23.55 -9.48
CA ASN A 664 3.53 24.92 -9.06
C ASN A 664 2.31 25.77 -8.65
N GLY A 665 1.34 25.18 -7.95
CA GLY A 665 0.22 25.90 -7.32
C GLY A 665 0.62 26.64 -6.04
N ASP A 666 -0.32 26.83 -5.12
CA ASP A 666 -0.10 27.53 -3.86
C ASP A 666 0.93 26.82 -2.97
N ASP A 667 1.85 27.59 -2.36
CA ASP A 667 2.91 27.05 -1.49
C ASP A 667 2.43 26.57 -0.12
N SER A 668 1.21 26.93 0.27
CA SER A 668 0.59 26.49 1.51
C SER A 668 -0.90 26.24 1.32
N ILE A 669 -1.38 25.18 1.94
CA ILE A 669 -2.80 24.84 1.94
C ILE A 669 -3.21 24.58 3.38
N PHE A 670 -4.23 25.30 3.84
CA PHE A 670 -4.86 25.03 5.13
C PHE A 670 -6.07 24.14 4.94
N ILE A 671 -6.11 23.05 5.66
CA ILE A 671 -7.26 22.16 5.71
C ILE A 671 -8.23 22.81 6.69
N SER A 672 -9.29 23.46 6.15
CA SER A 672 -10.36 23.98 6.99
C SER A 672 -10.98 22.83 7.79
N ASP A 673 -11.07 23.04 9.09
CA ASP A 673 -11.51 22.11 10.14
C ASP A 673 -12.21 20.83 9.72
N ASP A 674 -11.59 19.75 10.26
CA ASP A 674 -12.15 18.41 10.50
C ASP A 674 -12.88 17.69 9.35
N LYS A 675 -12.49 16.43 9.13
CA LYS A 675 -13.24 15.51 8.25
C LYS A 675 -14.72 15.47 8.63
N PHE A 676 -15.04 15.67 9.90
CA PHE A 676 -16.41 15.73 10.41
C PHE A 676 -17.09 17.04 10.06
N SER A 677 -16.44 18.20 10.14
CA SER A 677 -17.00 19.46 9.66
C SER A 677 -17.17 19.46 8.15
N THR A 678 -16.29 18.74 7.45
CA THR A 678 -16.41 18.52 6.00
C THR A 678 -17.62 17.63 5.68
N ILE A 679 -17.84 16.57 6.42
CA ILE A 679 -19.03 15.71 6.32
C ILE A 679 -20.27 16.51 6.80
N ALA A 680 -20.15 17.26 7.89
CA ALA A 680 -21.19 18.13 8.40
C ALA A 680 -21.68 19.15 7.37
N ASN A 681 -20.75 19.79 6.65
CA ASN A 681 -21.08 20.73 5.58
C ASN A 681 -21.69 20.06 4.33
N VAL A 682 -21.43 18.74 4.10
CA VAL A 682 -22.11 17.97 3.02
C VAL A 682 -23.53 17.59 3.41
N VAL A 683 -23.74 17.29 4.67
CA VAL A 683 -25.04 16.87 5.18
C VAL A 683 -25.83 18.07 5.70
N GLY A 684 -25.14 19.11 6.24
CA GLY A 684 -25.79 20.33 6.77
C GLY A 684 -26.56 21.10 5.73
N SER A 685 -26.06 21.18 4.50
CA SER A 685 -26.79 21.83 3.39
C SER A 685 -28.05 21.07 2.97
N VAL A 686 -28.13 19.77 3.23
CA VAL A 686 -29.36 18.98 3.02
C VAL A 686 -30.40 19.29 4.12
N ILE A 687 -29.97 19.73 5.30
CA ILE A 687 -30.84 19.98 6.46
C ILE A 687 -31.33 21.45 6.48
N GLU A 688 -30.52 22.39 6.00
CA GLU A 688 -30.89 23.84 6.00
C GLU A 688 -31.98 24.17 4.98
N GLU A 689 -32.12 23.42 3.90
CA GLU A 689 -33.26 23.62 2.96
C GLU A 689 -34.62 23.14 3.54
N ASP A 690 -34.61 22.30 4.58
CA ASP A 690 -35.83 21.80 5.26
C ASP A 690 -36.21 22.58 6.54
N ALA A 691 -35.37 23.50 7.01
CA ALA A 691 -35.63 24.30 8.22
C ALA A 691 -36.77 25.33 8.06
N ASP A 692 -37.29 25.58 6.87
CA ASP A 692 -38.44 26.41 6.58
C ASP A 692 -39.81 25.68 6.67
N LYS A 693 -39.77 24.37 7.07
CA LYS A 693 -41.00 23.61 7.35
C LYS A 693 -41.14 23.44 8.87
N GLU A 694 -42.29 23.84 9.44
CA GLU A 694 -42.60 23.81 10.89
C GLU A 694 -42.31 22.46 11.54
N PRO A 695 -41.87 22.44 12.83
CA PRO A 695 -41.48 21.23 13.54
C PRO A 695 -42.67 20.40 13.95
N ALA A 696 -42.76 19.15 13.50
CA ALA A 696 -43.62 18.13 14.07
C ALA A 696 -43.08 17.72 15.43
N THR A 697 -43.99 17.65 16.38
CA THR A 697 -43.88 17.41 17.82
C THR A 697 -42.89 16.32 18.22
N ALA A 698 -42.05 16.65 19.18
CA ALA A 698 -41.12 15.76 19.88
C ALA A 698 -41.79 14.51 20.43
N VAL A 699 -41.33 13.32 20.01
CA VAL A 699 -41.61 12.04 20.65
C VAL A 699 -40.47 11.75 21.64
N SER A 700 -40.85 11.41 22.86
CA SER A 700 -39.95 11.18 23.99
C SER A 700 -39.04 9.97 23.81
N SER A 701 -37.85 10.07 24.41
CA SER A 701 -36.67 9.25 24.24
C SER A 701 -36.70 7.83 24.83
N ASP A 702 -37.85 7.27 25.15
CA ASP A 702 -37.94 6.01 25.97
C ASP A 702 -38.50 4.78 25.23
N ASP A 703 -38.86 4.86 23.94
CA ASP A 703 -39.51 3.73 23.23
C ASP A 703 -38.80 3.19 22.00
N LEU A 704 -37.44 3.21 21.95
CA LEU A 704 -36.65 2.61 20.86
C LEU A 704 -35.54 1.70 21.37
N GLU A 705 -35.88 0.81 22.31
CA GLU A 705 -35.17 -0.44 22.47
C GLU A 705 -36.08 -1.57 21.92
N ASP A 706 -35.50 -2.44 21.12
CA ASP A 706 -36.06 -3.60 20.43
C ASP A 706 -36.57 -3.36 19.00
N ASN A 707 -35.64 -3.44 18.05
CA ASN A 707 -35.74 -4.21 16.80
C ASN A 707 -34.54 -3.93 15.90
N CYS A 708 -33.44 -4.62 16.16
CA CYS A 708 -32.37 -4.83 15.17
C CYS A 708 -31.87 -6.27 15.34
N ASP A 709 -32.66 -7.23 14.83
CA ASP A 709 -32.13 -8.58 14.63
C ASP A 709 -31.04 -8.62 13.57
N ALA A 710 -29.87 -8.94 14.07
CA ALA A 710 -28.78 -9.72 13.55
C ALA A 710 -28.61 -9.81 12.02
N ILE A 711 -27.65 -9.06 11.50
CA ILE A 711 -26.80 -9.54 10.41
C ILE A 711 -25.44 -9.85 11.03
N ASP A 712 -25.19 -11.15 11.22
CA ASP A 712 -23.90 -11.68 11.66
C ASP A 712 -22.82 -11.35 10.63
N MET A 713 -21.81 -10.61 11.06
CA MET A 713 -20.51 -10.57 10.42
C MET A 713 -19.44 -10.84 11.49
N HIS A 714 -19.11 -12.09 11.66
CA HIS A 714 -17.89 -12.52 12.34
C HIS A 714 -16.71 -12.43 11.37
N ASP A 715 -15.71 -11.70 11.74
CA ASP A 715 -14.27 -11.95 11.81
C ASP A 715 -13.48 -10.65 11.69
N THR A 716 -13.04 -10.15 12.84
CA THR A 716 -11.99 -9.13 12.92
C THR A 716 -10.87 -9.65 13.80
N PRO A 717 -9.61 -9.62 13.35
CA PRO A 717 -8.47 -9.84 14.24
C PRO A 717 -8.18 -8.59 15.07
N GLU A 718 -7.79 -8.82 16.32
CA GLU A 718 -7.51 -7.87 17.37
C GLU A 718 -6.66 -6.66 16.98
N ALA A 719 -7.16 -5.47 17.30
CA ALA A 719 -6.48 -4.19 17.18
C ALA A 719 -5.63 -3.91 18.43
N SER A 720 -4.37 -3.64 18.22
CA SER A 720 -3.48 -3.05 19.22
C SER A 720 -3.34 -1.54 18.95
N SER A 721 -3.79 -0.75 19.95
CA SER A 721 -3.56 0.67 20.23
C SER A 721 -4.39 1.74 19.51
N PRO A 722 -4.83 2.79 20.25
CA PRO A 722 -5.93 3.70 19.85
C PRO A 722 -5.55 4.92 18.98
N ASP A 723 -4.41 4.97 18.30
CA ASP A 723 -3.91 6.19 17.66
C ASP A 723 -3.84 6.19 16.12
N ASN A 724 -4.41 5.17 15.43
CA ASN A 724 -4.34 5.11 13.97
C ASN A 724 -5.69 4.73 13.36
N LEU A 725 -6.69 5.59 13.50
CA LEU A 725 -7.94 5.49 12.75
C LEU A 725 -7.91 6.41 11.53
N GLU A 726 -7.13 6.04 10.54
CA GLU A 726 -7.26 6.52 9.19
C GLU A 726 -8.16 5.56 8.42
N TYR A 727 -9.45 5.86 8.39
CA TYR A 727 -10.37 5.18 7.49
C TYR A 727 -10.16 5.70 6.08
N GLU A 728 -9.31 5.04 5.31
CA GLU A 728 -9.44 5.01 3.86
C GLU A 728 -10.58 4.06 3.53
N PHE A 729 -11.53 4.54 2.72
CA PHE A 729 -12.52 3.70 2.08
C PHE A 729 -11.81 2.84 1.01
N GLU A 730 -11.02 1.88 1.43
CA GLU A 730 -10.59 0.79 0.57
C GLU A 730 -11.52 -0.39 0.86
N PHE A 731 -12.40 -0.65 -0.09
CA PHE A 731 -13.03 -1.95 -0.18
C PHE A 731 -11.90 -2.96 -0.42
N GLU A 732 -11.61 -3.80 0.57
CA GLU A 732 -10.86 -5.02 0.33
C GLU A 732 -11.66 -5.85 -0.67
N GLU A 733 -11.14 -5.97 -1.88
CA GLU A 733 -11.57 -6.98 -2.83
C GLU A 733 -11.22 -8.34 -2.21
N HIS A 734 -12.17 -8.97 -1.54
CA HIS A 734 -12.09 -10.38 -1.23
C HIS A 734 -12.20 -11.15 -2.55
N GLU A 735 -11.07 -11.35 -3.22
CA GLU A 735 -10.96 -12.39 -4.25
C GLU A 735 -11.00 -13.75 -3.53
N SER A 736 -12.19 -14.32 -3.40
CA SER A 736 -12.34 -15.75 -3.14
C SER A 736 -11.86 -16.50 -4.39
N GLU A 737 -10.70 -17.14 -4.33
CA GLU A 737 -10.27 -18.12 -5.31
C GLU A 737 -11.27 -19.30 -5.27
N ALA A 738 -12.25 -19.28 -6.16
CA ALA A 738 -13.07 -20.45 -6.44
C ALA A 738 -12.18 -21.46 -7.20
N GLN A 739 -11.76 -22.50 -6.50
CA GLN A 739 -11.13 -23.67 -7.11
C GLN A 739 -12.15 -24.33 -8.05
N ALA A 740 -11.84 -24.36 -9.33
CA ALA A 740 -12.58 -25.12 -10.32
C ALA A 740 -12.28 -26.62 -10.11
N GLU A 741 -13.21 -27.34 -9.52
CA GLU A 741 -13.21 -28.81 -9.50
C GLU A 741 -13.49 -29.33 -10.95
N GLN A 742 -12.48 -29.95 -11.53
CA GLN A 742 -12.69 -30.84 -12.69
C GLN A 742 -13.24 -32.18 -12.19
N SER A 743 -14.45 -32.49 -12.63
CA SER A 743 -15.09 -33.80 -12.43
C SER A 743 -14.34 -34.90 -13.18
N VAL A 744 -13.80 -35.86 -12.48
CA VAL A 744 -13.41 -37.18 -12.99
C VAL A 744 -14.29 -38.22 -12.30
N LYS A 745 -14.95 -39.04 -13.08
CA LYS A 745 -15.80 -40.13 -12.62
C LYS A 745 -14.97 -41.25 -11.98
N PRO A 746 -15.56 -41.99 -11.03
CA PRO A 746 -14.84 -43.05 -10.32
C PRO A 746 -14.89 -44.38 -11.11
N ASP A 747 -13.77 -45.08 -11.09
CA ASP A 747 -13.76 -46.54 -11.29
C ASP A 747 -13.42 -47.24 -9.96
N ASP A 748 -14.22 -48.23 -9.66
CA ASP A 748 -14.11 -49.11 -8.51
C ASP A 748 -12.83 -49.96 -8.59
N GLU A 749 -12.11 -50.04 -7.47
CA GLU A 749 -11.50 -51.30 -7.03
C GLU A 749 -11.15 -51.31 -5.53
N HIS A 750 -11.67 -52.32 -4.85
CA HIS A 750 -11.43 -52.67 -3.48
C HIS A 750 -9.95 -53.05 -3.20
N HIS A 751 -9.33 -52.46 -2.20
CA HIS A 751 -8.37 -53.16 -1.39
C HIS A 751 -8.39 -52.70 0.08
N LYS A 752 -8.69 -53.68 0.95
CA LYS A 752 -8.52 -53.58 2.41
C LYS A 752 -7.03 -53.58 2.75
N THR A 753 -6.60 -52.63 3.57
CA THR A 753 -5.43 -52.83 4.46
C THR A 753 -5.63 -52.08 5.76
N THR A 754 -5.33 -52.78 6.82
CA THR A 754 -5.34 -52.43 8.22
C THR A 754 -4.41 -51.27 8.61
N PRO A 755 -4.66 -50.53 9.72
CA PRO A 755 -3.87 -49.34 10.07
C PRO A 755 -2.59 -49.74 10.81
N SER A 756 -1.47 -49.18 10.39
CA SER A 756 -0.24 -49.12 11.17
C SER A 756 -0.06 -47.73 11.75
N THR A 757 0.15 -47.67 13.04
CA THR A 757 0.49 -46.48 13.81
C THR A 757 1.84 -45.95 13.36
N ALA A 758 1.83 -44.74 12.75
CA ALA A 758 3.03 -43.93 12.57
C ALA A 758 2.67 -42.49 13.02
N ASP A 759 3.56 -41.90 13.82
CA ASP A 759 3.39 -40.56 14.38
C ASP A 759 3.18 -39.51 13.30
N ASP A 760 2.02 -38.86 13.35
CA ASP A 760 1.69 -37.73 12.45
C ASP A 760 2.60 -36.53 12.76
N THR A 761 3.16 -35.92 11.74
CA THR A 761 3.93 -34.66 11.89
C THR A 761 3.00 -33.51 12.32
N PRO A 762 3.50 -32.48 13.01
CA PRO A 762 2.70 -31.32 13.43
C PRO A 762 1.92 -30.67 12.29
N GLU A 763 2.47 -30.71 11.07
CA GLU A 763 1.83 -30.16 9.87
C GLU A 763 0.64 -31.01 9.41
N GLN A 764 0.72 -32.33 9.51
CA GLN A 764 -0.38 -33.26 9.19
C GLN A 764 -1.52 -33.18 10.19
N LEU A 765 -1.21 -32.91 11.46
CA LEU A 765 -2.21 -32.66 12.51
C LEU A 765 -2.97 -31.35 12.28
N VAL A 766 -2.28 -30.32 11.84
CA VAL A 766 -2.91 -29.03 11.49
C VAL A 766 -3.80 -29.17 10.25
N GLU A 767 -3.37 -29.91 9.23
CA GLU A 767 -4.13 -30.15 8.01
C GLU A 767 -5.40 -30.96 8.28
N LYS A 768 -5.30 -32.01 9.12
CA LYS A 768 -6.46 -32.78 9.59
C LYS A 768 -7.42 -31.92 10.45
N GLY A 769 -6.89 -31.03 11.28
CA GLY A 769 -7.67 -30.08 12.07
C GLY A 769 -8.44 -29.07 11.20
N ILE A 770 -7.80 -28.50 10.21
CA ILE A 770 -8.43 -27.57 9.24
C ILE A 770 -9.50 -28.28 8.41
N SER A 771 -9.25 -29.51 7.97
CA SER A 771 -10.21 -30.32 7.23
C SER A 771 -11.45 -30.66 8.07
N PHE A 772 -11.25 -30.98 9.35
CA PHE A 772 -12.36 -31.22 10.30
C PHE A 772 -13.19 -29.96 10.54
N LEU A 773 -12.55 -28.81 10.81
CA LEU A 773 -13.24 -27.53 11.00
C LEU A 773 -13.99 -27.07 9.74
N SER A 774 -13.40 -27.27 8.59
CA SER A 774 -14.06 -26.98 7.30
C SER A 774 -15.29 -27.87 7.07
N GLY A 775 -15.20 -29.16 7.41
CA GLY A 775 -16.33 -30.10 7.37
C GLY A 775 -17.46 -29.70 8.34
N LEU A 776 -17.09 -29.31 9.55
CA LEU A 776 -18.03 -28.84 10.57
C LEU A 776 -18.72 -27.53 10.13
N ALA A 777 -17.98 -26.59 9.60
CA ALA A 777 -18.51 -25.33 9.07
C ALA A 777 -19.50 -25.55 7.92
N LYS A 778 -19.20 -26.49 6.99
CA LYS A 778 -20.12 -26.87 5.92
C LYS A 778 -21.43 -27.49 6.47
N THR A 779 -21.33 -28.30 7.51
CA THR A 779 -22.49 -28.96 8.13
C THR A 779 -23.37 -27.93 8.86
N LEU A 780 -22.78 -26.94 9.51
CA LEU A 780 -23.49 -25.87 10.21
C LEU A 780 -24.14 -24.83 9.27
N GLN A 781 -23.78 -24.79 8.02
CA GLN A 781 -24.41 -23.92 7.01
C GLN A 781 -25.76 -24.46 6.49
N SER A 782 -26.09 -25.74 6.77
CA SER A 782 -27.38 -26.32 6.38
C SER A 782 -28.24 -26.54 7.63
N PRO A 783 -29.40 -25.89 7.74
CA PRO A 783 -30.31 -26.07 8.91
C PRO A 783 -30.69 -27.53 9.13
N GLU A 784 -30.92 -28.31 8.05
CA GLU A 784 -31.26 -29.71 8.14
C GLU A 784 -30.09 -30.59 8.59
N ALA A 785 -28.87 -30.29 8.15
CA ALA A 785 -27.67 -31.02 8.57
C ALA A 785 -27.29 -30.68 10.02
N THR A 786 -27.51 -29.45 10.44
CA THR A 786 -27.32 -29.01 11.83
C THR A 786 -28.31 -29.71 12.77
N ALA A 787 -29.59 -29.80 12.38
CA ALA A 787 -30.60 -30.52 13.17
C ALA A 787 -30.23 -32.00 13.32
N ARG A 788 -29.83 -32.68 12.27
CA ARG A 788 -29.38 -34.09 12.31
C ARG A 788 -28.13 -34.29 13.18
N LEU A 789 -27.21 -33.33 13.16
CA LEU A 789 -26.01 -33.35 14.01
C LEU A 789 -26.41 -33.20 15.51
N VAL A 790 -27.30 -32.26 15.82
CA VAL A 790 -27.82 -32.04 17.19
C VAL A 790 -28.55 -33.29 17.66
N ASP A 791 -29.45 -33.88 16.87
CA ASP A 791 -30.18 -35.10 17.19
C ASP A 791 -29.25 -36.32 17.41
N SER A 792 -28.10 -36.36 16.74
CA SER A 792 -27.12 -37.43 16.94
C SER A 792 -26.27 -37.29 18.20
N ILE A 793 -26.11 -36.08 18.71
CA ILE A 793 -25.25 -35.75 19.88
C ILE A 793 -26.06 -35.56 21.14
N VAL A 794 -27.32 -35.09 21.06
CA VAL A 794 -28.19 -34.80 22.20
C VAL A 794 -29.15 -35.96 22.44
N LYS A 795 -29.08 -36.53 23.61
CA LYS A 795 -30.06 -37.56 24.09
C LYS A 795 -30.79 -37.07 25.32
N THR A 796 -32.10 -37.16 25.26
CA THR A 796 -32.97 -36.87 26.41
C THR A 796 -33.42 -38.20 27.00
N ASP A 797 -33.21 -38.41 28.30
CA ASP A 797 -33.68 -39.57 29.02
C ASP A 797 -35.18 -39.39 29.32
N GLU A 798 -36.02 -40.25 28.73
CA GLU A 798 -37.47 -40.17 28.86
C GLU A 798 -37.96 -40.43 30.26
N ALA A 799 -37.15 -41.05 31.14
CA ALA A 799 -37.55 -41.36 32.53
C ALA A 799 -37.25 -40.20 33.50
N THR A 800 -36.22 -39.41 33.22
CA THR A 800 -35.77 -38.33 34.14
C THR A 800 -35.93 -36.92 33.55
N GLY A 801 -36.23 -36.79 32.25
CA GLY A 801 -36.34 -35.51 31.57
C GLY A 801 -35.02 -34.76 31.45
N GLN A 802 -33.89 -35.37 31.78
CA GLN A 802 -32.55 -34.76 31.65
C GLN A 802 -31.98 -34.92 30.24
N THR A 803 -31.52 -33.84 29.70
CA THR A 803 -30.87 -33.81 28.38
C THR A 803 -29.34 -33.89 28.56
N SER A 804 -28.68 -34.83 27.91
CA SER A 804 -27.24 -35.03 27.94
C SER A 804 -26.63 -34.97 26.55
N ILE A 805 -25.40 -34.44 26.46
CA ILE A 805 -24.63 -34.43 25.22
C ILE A 805 -23.75 -35.68 25.20
N ASN A 806 -23.95 -36.53 24.20
CA ASN A 806 -23.25 -37.78 24.03
C ASN A 806 -22.45 -37.76 22.75
N ILE A 807 -21.15 -37.50 22.87
CA ILE A 807 -20.22 -37.46 21.72
C ILE A 807 -19.61 -38.85 21.57
N PRO A 808 -19.89 -39.61 20.51
CA PRO A 808 -19.28 -40.91 20.29
C PRO A 808 -17.80 -40.74 19.96
N VAL A 809 -16.92 -41.27 20.82
CA VAL A 809 -15.46 -41.27 20.65
C VAL A 809 -14.97 -42.72 20.56
N ALA A 810 -13.95 -42.96 19.75
CA ALA A 810 -13.46 -44.30 19.47
C ALA A 810 -12.76 -44.96 20.69
N ASP A 811 -12.12 -44.16 21.56
CA ASP A 811 -11.41 -44.64 22.73
C ASP A 811 -11.24 -43.56 23.83
N LYS A 812 -10.80 -44.00 25.01
CA LYS A 812 -10.64 -43.16 26.20
C LYS A 812 -9.48 -42.16 26.09
N GLU A 813 -8.49 -42.47 25.26
CA GLU A 813 -7.32 -41.66 25.00
C GLU A 813 -7.65 -40.43 24.18
N SER A 814 -8.55 -40.57 23.18
CA SER A 814 -9.12 -39.49 22.38
C SER A 814 -9.88 -38.47 23.23
N VAL A 815 -10.59 -38.92 24.28
CA VAL A 815 -11.28 -38.04 25.26
C VAL A 815 -10.26 -37.20 26.04
N THR A 816 -9.18 -37.83 26.48
CA THR A 816 -8.14 -37.18 27.28
C THR A 816 -7.40 -36.11 26.46
N GLN A 817 -7.14 -36.39 25.17
CA GLN A 817 -6.54 -35.44 24.24
C GLN A 817 -7.48 -34.25 23.97
N LEU A 818 -8.77 -34.51 23.77
CA LEU A 818 -9.78 -33.47 23.52
C LEU A 818 -9.94 -32.56 24.73
N VAL A 819 -10.02 -33.09 25.96
CA VAL A 819 -10.07 -32.32 27.20
C VAL A 819 -8.78 -31.51 27.41
N SER A 820 -7.62 -32.08 27.10
CA SER A 820 -6.32 -31.37 27.15
C SER A 820 -6.26 -30.20 26.17
N LEU A 821 -6.80 -30.38 24.96
CA LEU A 821 -6.82 -29.37 23.90
C LEU A 821 -7.79 -28.22 24.26
N VAL A 822 -8.97 -28.54 24.79
CA VAL A 822 -9.96 -27.58 25.30
C VAL A 822 -9.37 -26.81 26.49
N SER A 823 -8.71 -27.50 27.44
CA SER A 823 -8.06 -26.86 28.57
C SER A 823 -6.94 -25.89 28.15
N LYS A 824 -6.14 -26.25 27.14
CA LYS A 824 -5.11 -25.36 26.58
C LYS A 824 -5.70 -24.15 25.85
N LEU A 825 -6.80 -24.33 25.13
CA LEU A 825 -7.55 -23.22 24.50
C LEU A 825 -8.09 -22.25 25.54
N PHE A 826 -8.73 -22.75 26.61
CA PHE A 826 -9.21 -21.88 27.69
C PHE A 826 -8.09 -21.19 28.48
N SER A 827 -6.93 -21.83 28.66
CA SER A 827 -5.77 -21.19 29.31
C SER A 827 -5.07 -20.15 28.42
N SER A 828 -5.25 -20.20 27.11
CA SER A 828 -4.76 -19.17 26.17
C SER A 828 -5.70 -17.97 26.03
N LEU A 829 -7.00 -18.16 26.33
CA LEU A 829 -8.01 -17.10 26.34
C LEU A 829 -8.05 -16.31 27.67
N SER A 830 -7.40 -16.79 28.73
CA SER A 830 -7.33 -16.13 30.05
C SER A 830 -6.00 -15.36 30.28
N LYS A 831 -5.16 -15.21 29.26
CA LYS A 831 -3.98 -14.37 29.23
C LYS A 831 -4.15 -13.29 28.15
#